data_758fb18c6dd1b5cbe9013ea92e346655
#
_entry.id   758fb18c6dd1b5cbe9013ea92e346655
#
_cell.length_a   1.000
_cell.length_b   1.000
_cell.length_c   1.000
_cell.angle_alpha   90.00
_cell.angle_beta   90.00
_cell.angle_gamma   90.00
#
_symmetry.space_group_name_H-M   'P 1'
#
loop_
_entity.id
_entity.type
_entity.pdbx_description
1 polymer ?
#
loop_
_entity_poly.entity_id
_entity_poly.type
_entity_poly.pdbx_seq_one_letter_code
_entity_poly.pdbx_strand_id
1 'polypeptide(L)'
;FDPIELLSLGIGYLFLLFLVAHLSESGLIPTKWIRNPTVYVLSLGVYISAWGVYGIVGFAYETGYNFLAFYLGVSGAFLLAPVLLNPILRLTKNHQLSSLADLFAFRYRSQFVGSLTTIMMVLGLLPLLALQIRAVADIANILTQTVDHNGIAIVFCVIITVFTLLFGAKPLTPQYKHDGLVIAIAIESIVKLVMMLSVAAYALFFVFNGNAGLTDWLSNNKDAVELLYVPLKESGIWHTLIFAFLFSSVVMPFMYQMVFTENFQPRALLTASWGLPLYLFLMASCVPVILWAGIKLEVGYSPEYFTIAIALASQSAFLPLLVFIGGIAAASGTIVVTSLALSSMILNHLVLPLAQPSPDYNLYRWLIWVRRSLIIFIMVLSYSFYRLFTYEHSMTEMAILTFVATLQFAPGLISVLFWPRATRAGFLSGLSVGLIIWFSVLVLPYVLNLPNLFTQLLAINLAFFEDPIYWHHIGLGSTLANALVMFLVSLITTQSASEKMAANSCAVDNLRRPYRWLLKAKSVDHFISSLGEVLGHLTAEREVEQALHDLGMSHEESRPYALRRLRDQIESNLSGLLGPSVAHEMLDTHLPYQIRPENPASEDIHYVESRLEDYKHRLSGLAAELDALRRFHRQTLYDLPIGVCSLGRDLEILSWNRALMEMTSICDDDVIGSRLTDLAEPWQTLLNDFLHSPNVQLYNQEIVSIGQSRWVNLHRAFIGESEKALDMGSSQVIVLEDVTELERLESQLAHNERLAALGRLAAGVAHEIGNPVTGIACLAQNLKAEYKDPDIIEASSLILTQTQRITNIVRSLVGFARTDSHMTSSSYSAVHLKSTIEEAISLLKLSGGKEYQFDNFCPEELNVRGNAQRLMQVFVNLLSNARDASPIDSQIMIEAHQNGSFIHIEIEDFGTGLPEGTIRDNLFEPFVTTKETGKGTGLGLALVHGIIGEHGGKIQLMDKADYDQGRGVIVQISLPAWVNDEEEIVA
;
A
#
# COMPACT_ATOMS: atom_id res chain seq x y z
N PHE A 1 -3.64 -13.10 -60.81
CA PHE A 1 -2.91 -13.89 -59.83
C PHE A 1 -3.56 -15.25 -59.60
N ASP A 2 -2.81 -16.31 -59.32
CA ASP A 2 -3.32 -17.60 -58.94
C ASP A 2 -3.92 -17.53 -57.51
N PRO A 3 -5.15 -18.05 -57.29
CA PRO A 3 -5.74 -18.13 -55.95
C PRO A 3 -4.87 -18.80 -54.90
N ILE A 4 -4.07 -19.85 -55.31
CA ILE A 4 -3.17 -20.58 -54.42
C ILE A 4 -1.96 -19.70 -54.03
N GLU A 5 -1.46 -18.89 -54.93
CA GLU A 5 -0.34 -17.94 -54.64
C GLU A 5 -0.80 -16.88 -53.64
N LEU A 6 -1.97 -16.27 -53.83
CA LEU A 6 -2.53 -15.29 -52.90
C LEU A 6 -2.83 -15.92 -51.54
N LEU A 7 -3.38 -17.13 -51.51
CA LEU A 7 -3.65 -17.84 -50.27
C LEU A 7 -2.35 -18.13 -49.48
N SER A 8 -1.31 -18.62 -50.23
CA SER A 8 0.02 -18.91 -49.63
C SER A 8 0.69 -17.67 -49.07
N LEU A 9 0.56 -16.54 -49.79
CA LEU A 9 1.08 -15.25 -49.37
C LEU A 9 0.36 -14.75 -48.09
N GLY A 10 -0.96 -14.85 -48.08
CA GLY A 10 -1.76 -14.47 -46.89
C GLY A 10 -1.46 -15.32 -45.67
N ILE A 11 -1.38 -16.66 -45.82
CA ILE A 11 -0.96 -17.56 -44.74
C ILE A 11 0.45 -17.28 -44.30
N GLY A 12 1.41 -17.07 -45.25
CA GLY A 12 2.79 -16.74 -44.96
C GLY A 12 2.91 -15.44 -44.12
N TYR A 13 2.14 -14.42 -44.46
CA TYR A 13 2.09 -13.16 -43.71
C TYR A 13 1.54 -13.36 -42.29
N LEU A 14 0.42 -14.05 -42.14
CA LEU A 14 -0.16 -14.32 -40.81
C LEU A 14 0.78 -15.20 -39.95
N PHE A 15 1.43 -16.19 -40.59
CA PHE A 15 2.43 -17.03 -39.91
C PHE A 15 3.63 -16.19 -39.43
N LEU A 16 4.11 -15.25 -40.24
CA LEU A 16 5.18 -14.34 -39.84
C LEU A 16 4.78 -13.50 -38.61
N LEU A 17 3.57 -12.96 -38.61
CA LEU A 17 3.05 -12.22 -37.43
C LEU A 17 2.97 -13.10 -36.19
N PHE A 18 2.47 -14.33 -36.36
CA PHE A 18 2.42 -15.30 -35.26
C PHE A 18 3.81 -15.65 -34.73
N LEU A 19 4.77 -15.86 -35.66
CA LEU A 19 6.17 -16.14 -35.28
C LEU A 19 6.77 -15.00 -34.45
N VAL A 20 6.61 -13.76 -34.92
CA VAL A 20 7.11 -12.58 -34.16
C VAL A 20 6.44 -12.46 -32.79
N ALA A 21 5.13 -12.67 -32.74
CA ALA A 21 4.40 -12.67 -31.48
C ALA A 21 4.90 -13.78 -30.53
N HIS A 22 5.11 -14.99 -31.04
CA HIS A 22 5.62 -16.12 -30.26
C HIS A 22 7.05 -15.89 -29.77
N LEU A 23 7.94 -15.36 -30.62
CA LEU A 23 9.31 -14.99 -30.23
C LEU A 23 9.35 -13.88 -29.17
N SER A 24 8.40 -12.94 -29.24
CA SER A 24 8.23 -11.91 -28.22
C SER A 24 7.81 -12.50 -26.87
N GLU A 25 6.87 -13.41 -26.89
CA GLU A 25 6.33 -14.04 -25.67
C GLU A 25 7.28 -15.08 -25.05
N SER A 26 8.12 -15.73 -25.87
CA SER A 26 9.16 -16.65 -25.39
C SER A 26 10.37 -15.92 -24.78
N GLY A 27 10.37 -14.57 -24.79
CA GLY A 27 11.46 -13.76 -24.23
C GLY A 27 12.70 -13.65 -25.10
N LEU A 28 12.65 -14.16 -26.34
CA LEU A 28 13.76 -14.02 -27.30
C LEU A 28 13.93 -12.58 -27.81
N ILE A 29 12.84 -11.82 -27.86
CA ILE A 29 12.88 -10.38 -28.15
C ILE A 29 13.00 -9.62 -26.83
N PRO A 30 13.99 -8.74 -26.66
CA PRO A 30 14.16 -7.96 -25.44
C PRO A 30 12.92 -7.14 -25.08
N THR A 31 12.44 -7.23 -23.85
CA THR A 31 11.24 -6.51 -23.37
C THR A 31 11.33 -5.00 -23.53
N LYS A 32 12.55 -4.42 -23.52
CA LYS A 32 12.78 -2.99 -23.78
C LYS A 32 12.32 -2.54 -25.18
N TRP A 33 12.36 -3.43 -26.17
CA TRP A 33 11.91 -3.11 -27.53
C TRP A 33 10.39 -3.21 -27.62
N ILE A 34 9.81 -4.21 -27.02
CA ILE A 34 8.35 -4.45 -27.04
C ILE A 34 7.63 -3.35 -26.25
N ARG A 35 8.14 -3.02 -25.05
CA ARG A 35 7.54 -2.00 -24.15
C ARG A 35 8.03 -0.58 -24.45
N ASN A 36 8.45 -0.32 -25.68
CA ASN A 36 8.77 1.03 -26.15
C ASN A 36 7.49 1.81 -26.43
N PRO A 37 7.38 3.08 -26.00
CA PRO A 37 6.24 3.94 -26.30
C PRO A 37 5.90 4.03 -27.80
N THR A 38 6.88 3.96 -28.71
CA THR A 38 6.63 3.96 -30.15
C THR A 38 5.89 2.72 -30.63
N VAL A 39 6.24 1.52 -30.11
CA VAL A 39 5.54 0.27 -30.44
C VAL A 39 4.10 0.33 -29.91
N TYR A 40 3.90 0.90 -28.73
CA TYR A 40 2.56 1.13 -28.19
C TYR A 40 1.75 2.09 -29.09
N VAL A 41 2.32 3.21 -29.54
CA VAL A 41 1.65 4.14 -30.48
C VAL A 41 1.24 3.41 -31.77
N LEU A 42 2.15 2.64 -32.37
CA LEU A 42 1.87 1.87 -33.58
C LEU A 42 0.78 0.80 -33.35
N SER A 43 0.74 0.17 -32.19
CA SER A 43 -0.31 -0.80 -31.87
C SER A 43 -1.72 -0.19 -31.82
N LEU A 44 -1.83 1.11 -31.50
CA LEU A 44 -3.10 1.85 -31.57
C LEU A 44 -3.59 2.06 -33.02
N GLY A 45 -2.73 1.87 -34.03
CA GLY A 45 -3.12 1.84 -35.44
C GLY A 45 -4.05 0.70 -35.82
N VAL A 46 -4.40 -0.21 -34.88
CA VAL A 46 -5.52 -1.16 -35.03
C VAL A 46 -6.85 -0.46 -35.35
N TYR A 47 -7.00 0.81 -34.99
CA TYR A 47 -8.17 1.61 -35.34
C TYR A 47 -8.37 1.75 -36.88
N ILE A 48 -7.31 1.76 -37.66
CA ILE A 48 -7.36 1.75 -39.11
C ILE A 48 -7.64 0.32 -39.53
N SER A 49 -8.93 0.00 -39.68
CA SER A 49 -9.45 -1.27 -40.20
C SER A 49 -9.42 -1.30 -41.73
N ALA A 50 -9.91 -2.37 -42.36
CA ALA A 50 -10.04 -2.44 -43.83
C ALA A 50 -10.91 -1.29 -44.37
N TRP A 51 -11.92 -0.82 -43.64
CA TRP A 51 -12.66 0.39 -44.01
C TRP A 51 -11.80 1.63 -44.07
N GLY A 52 -10.92 1.81 -43.06
CA GLY A 52 -9.98 2.96 -43.00
C GLY A 52 -8.92 2.96 -44.12
N VAL A 53 -8.74 1.86 -44.81
CA VAL A 53 -7.81 1.69 -45.95
C VAL A 53 -8.51 1.77 -47.30
N TYR A 54 -9.66 1.11 -47.44
CA TYR A 54 -10.40 1.00 -48.72
C TYR A 54 -11.67 1.86 -48.69
N GLY A 55 -12.57 1.62 -47.76
CA GLY A 55 -13.86 2.31 -47.67
C GLY A 55 -13.74 3.80 -47.48
N ILE A 56 -12.65 4.29 -46.86
CA ILE A 56 -12.41 5.72 -46.64
C ILE A 56 -12.29 6.52 -47.94
N VAL A 57 -11.78 5.90 -49.04
CA VAL A 57 -11.69 6.55 -50.34
C VAL A 57 -13.08 6.69 -50.95
N GLY A 58 -13.93 5.63 -50.87
CA GLY A 58 -15.34 5.71 -51.24
C GLY A 58 -16.11 6.74 -50.42
N PHE A 59 -15.86 6.78 -49.09
CA PHE A 59 -16.47 7.77 -48.21
C PHE A 59 -16.05 9.22 -48.58
N ALA A 60 -14.78 9.43 -48.95
CA ALA A 60 -14.32 10.73 -49.47
C ALA A 60 -14.96 11.10 -50.79
N TYR A 61 -15.24 10.11 -51.68
CA TYR A 61 -15.98 10.33 -52.94
C TYR A 61 -17.43 10.78 -52.70
N GLU A 62 -18.12 10.14 -51.75
CA GLU A 62 -19.53 10.41 -51.43
C GLU A 62 -19.75 11.68 -50.63
N THR A 63 -18.86 11.96 -49.65
CA THR A 63 -19.04 13.01 -48.60
C THR A 63 -18.01 14.13 -48.63
N GLY A 64 -17.05 14.10 -49.56
CA GLY A 64 -16.00 15.08 -49.70
C GLY A 64 -15.06 15.11 -48.47
N TYR A 65 -14.67 16.30 -48.03
CA TYR A 65 -13.75 16.49 -46.89
C TYR A 65 -14.26 15.99 -45.53
N ASN A 66 -15.53 15.55 -45.43
CA ASN A 66 -16.04 14.93 -44.21
C ASN A 66 -15.29 13.65 -43.80
N PHE A 67 -14.57 12.99 -44.74
CA PHE A 67 -13.68 11.89 -44.40
C PHE A 67 -12.59 12.28 -43.38
N LEU A 68 -12.19 13.56 -43.32
CA LEU A 68 -11.23 14.04 -42.32
C LEU A 68 -11.74 13.93 -40.90
N ALA A 69 -13.05 13.94 -40.67
CA ALA A 69 -13.65 13.75 -39.34
C ALA A 69 -13.26 12.42 -38.71
N PHE A 70 -13.02 11.36 -39.50
CA PHE A 70 -12.49 10.09 -39.01
C PHE A 70 -11.14 10.26 -38.33
N TYR A 71 -10.21 10.95 -38.95
CA TYR A 71 -8.87 11.16 -38.43
C TYR A 71 -8.84 12.22 -37.31
N LEU A 72 -9.61 13.28 -37.46
CA LEU A 72 -9.66 14.38 -36.50
C LEU A 72 -10.40 13.99 -35.21
N GLY A 73 -11.50 13.21 -35.32
CA GLY A 73 -12.23 12.73 -34.16
C GLY A 73 -11.35 11.88 -33.24
N VAL A 74 -10.62 10.90 -33.80
CA VAL A 74 -9.67 10.08 -33.04
C VAL A 74 -8.52 10.91 -32.47
N SER A 75 -7.92 11.78 -33.29
CA SER A 75 -6.86 12.68 -32.84
C SER A 75 -7.35 13.56 -31.66
N GLY A 76 -8.59 14.04 -31.74
CA GLY A 76 -9.23 14.82 -30.68
C GLY A 76 -9.32 14.07 -29.35
N ALA A 77 -9.71 12.78 -29.38
CA ALA A 77 -9.76 11.94 -28.18
C ALA A 77 -8.37 11.80 -27.51
N PHE A 78 -7.31 11.63 -28.31
CA PHE A 78 -5.94 11.50 -27.80
C PHE A 78 -5.34 12.84 -27.37
N LEU A 79 -5.71 13.95 -28.00
CA LEU A 79 -5.36 15.30 -27.51
C LEU A 79 -6.06 15.62 -26.18
N LEU A 80 -7.26 15.10 -25.97
CA LEU A 80 -8.00 15.17 -24.68
C LEU A 80 -7.57 14.10 -23.68
N ALA A 81 -6.44 13.39 -23.91
CA ALA A 81 -5.96 12.33 -23.03
C ALA A 81 -5.89 12.70 -21.54
N PRO A 82 -5.46 13.91 -21.11
CA PRO A 82 -5.42 14.25 -19.69
C PRO A 82 -6.80 14.22 -19.03
N VAL A 83 -7.84 14.58 -19.74
CA VAL A 83 -9.20 14.76 -19.20
C VAL A 83 -10.07 13.52 -19.45
N LEU A 84 -9.86 12.80 -20.56
CA LEU A 84 -10.70 11.68 -20.96
C LEU A 84 -10.00 10.33 -20.77
N LEU A 85 -8.81 10.13 -21.34
CA LEU A 85 -8.18 8.81 -21.37
C LEU A 85 -7.44 8.46 -20.07
N ASN A 86 -6.76 9.40 -19.46
CA ASN A 86 -6.01 9.17 -18.20
C ASN A 86 -6.91 8.73 -17.04
N PRO A 87 -8.08 9.37 -16.79
CA PRO A 87 -9.00 8.90 -15.76
C PRO A 87 -9.48 7.46 -16.00
N ILE A 88 -9.85 7.13 -17.24
CA ILE A 88 -10.28 5.77 -17.60
C ILE A 88 -9.13 4.78 -17.40
N LEU A 89 -7.90 5.12 -17.84
CA LEU A 89 -6.72 4.28 -17.66
C LEU A 89 -6.44 4.00 -16.17
N ARG A 90 -6.60 5.02 -15.33
CA ARG A 90 -6.44 4.86 -13.88
C ARG A 90 -7.50 3.93 -13.28
N LEU A 91 -8.76 4.09 -13.65
CA LEU A 91 -9.85 3.21 -13.22
C LEU A 91 -9.61 1.76 -13.67
N THR A 92 -9.25 1.59 -14.95
CA THR A 92 -8.95 0.28 -15.53
C THR A 92 -7.82 -0.43 -14.80
N LYS A 93 -6.72 0.28 -14.49
CA LYS A 93 -5.58 -0.32 -13.78
C LYS A 93 -5.87 -0.60 -12.31
N ASN A 94 -6.52 0.33 -11.62
CA ASN A 94 -6.79 0.19 -10.19
C ASN A 94 -7.80 -0.92 -9.88
N HIS A 95 -8.78 -1.11 -10.76
CA HIS A 95 -9.86 -2.08 -10.56
C HIS A 95 -9.81 -3.25 -11.54
N GLN A 96 -8.70 -3.39 -12.32
CA GLN A 96 -8.47 -4.46 -13.29
C GLN A 96 -9.64 -4.66 -14.26
N LEU A 97 -10.22 -3.56 -14.76
CA LEU A 97 -11.36 -3.58 -15.68
C LEU A 97 -10.88 -3.90 -17.09
N SER A 98 -11.33 -4.99 -17.68
CA SER A 98 -10.85 -5.49 -18.97
C SER A 98 -11.63 -4.92 -20.16
N SER A 99 -12.82 -4.34 -19.94
CA SER A 99 -13.71 -3.87 -20.99
C SER A 99 -14.55 -2.66 -20.57
N LEU A 100 -15.19 -2.02 -21.55
CA LEU A 100 -16.18 -0.97 -21.29
C LEU A 100 -17.39 -1.50 -20.50
N ALA A 101 -17.81 -2.73 -20.74
CA ALA A 101 -18.90 -3.35 -19.99
C ALA A 101 -18.51 -3.54 -18.51
N ASP A 102 -17.25 -3.90 -18.23
CA ASP A 102 -16.73 -3.96 -16.86
C ASP A 102 -16.74 -2.58 -16.20
N LEU A 103 -16.35 -1.52 -16.94
CA LEU A 103 -16.37 -0.15 -16.43
C LEU A 103 -17.79 0.29 -16.01
N PHE A 104 -18.78 0.02 -16.84
CA PHE A 104 -20.17 0.36 -16.53
C PHE A 104 -20.74 -0.54 -15.43
N ALA A 105 -20.47 -1.84 -15.46
CA ALA A 105 -20.90 -2.77 -14.42
C ALA A 105 -20.29 -2.39 -13.04
N PHE A 106 -19.02 -1.99 -13.00
CA PHE A 106 -18.35 -1.47 -11.80
C PHE A 106 -19.01 -0.17 -11.31
N ARG A 107 -19.18 0.81 -12.20
CA ARG A 107 -19.75 2.12 -11.87
C ARG A 107 -21.17 2.06 -11.32
N TYR A 108 -22.02 1.23 -11.92
CA TYR A 108 -23.43 1.10 -11.54
C TYR A 108 -23.72 -0.09 -10.64
N ARG A 109 -22.68 -0.83 -10.22
CA ARG A 109 -22.79 -2.04 -9.36
C ARG A 109 -23.93 -2.95 -9.82
N SER A 110 -23.97 -3.28 -11.10
CA SER A 110 -25.05 -4.04 -11.71
C SER A 110 -24.57 -4.95 -12.83
N GLN A 111 -24.79 -6.25 -12.65
CA GLN A 111 -24.55 -7.25 -13.68
C GLN A 111 -25.38 -7.02 -14.94
N PHE A 112 -26.65 -6.59 -14.77
CA PHE A 112 -27.52 -6.33 -15.88
C PHE A 112 -27.03 -5.19 -16.78
N VAL A 113 -26.40 -4.17 -16.22
CA VAL A 113 -25.72 -3.09 -16.97
C VAL A 113 -24.62 -3.66 -17.85
N GLY A 114 -23.76 -4.54 -17.28
CA GLY A 114 -22.71 -5.21 -18.04
C GLY A 114 -23.24 -6.11 -19.15
N SER A 115 -24.30 -6.87 -18.85
CA SER A 115 -24.95 -7.78 -19.82
C SER A 115 -25.57 -6.99 -20.99
N LEU A 116 -26.34 -5.94 -20.70
CA LEU A 116 -26.96 -5.10 -21.75
C LEU A 116 -25.87 -4.43 -22.60
N THR A 117 -24.85 -3.86 -21.99
CA THR A 117 -23.71 -3.25 -22.70
C THR A 117 -23.03 -4.27 -23.62
N THR A 118 -22.82 -5.50 -23.14
CA THR A 118 -22.18 -6.58 -23.91
C THR A 118 -23.04 -6.98 -25.11
N ILE A 119 -24.34 -7.24 -24.92
CA ILE A 119 -25.26 -7.60 -26.01
C ILE A 119 -25.26 -6.53 -27.10
N MET A 120 -25.37 -5.27 -26.67
CA MET A 120 -25.40 -4.14 -27.56
C MET A 120 -24.10 -3.92 -28.31
N MET A 121 -22.96 -4.16 -27.64
CA MET A 121 -21.66 -4.07 -28.28
C MET A 121 -21.44 -5.18 -29.30
N VAL A 122 -21.88 -6.41 -29.00
CA VAL A 122 -21.85 -7.52 -29.97
C VAL A 122 -22.68 -7.19 -31.21
N LEU A 123 -23.93 -6.78 -31.03
CA LEU A 123 -24.82 -6.44 -32.16
C LEU A 123 -24.30 -5.24 -32.97
N GLY A 124 -23.81 -4.20 -32.30
CA GLY A 124 -23.27 -3.00 -32.94
C GLY A 124 -21.98 -3.21 -33.72
N LEU A 125 -21.17 -4.23 -33.38
CA LEU A 125 -19.89 -4.52 -34.04
C LEU A 125 -19.99 -5.59 -35.13
N LEU A 126 -21.13 -6.32 -35.26
CA LEU A 126 -21.30 -7.31 -36.33
C LEU A 126 -21.10 -6.73 -37.71
N PRO A 127 -21.65 -5.54 -38.08
CA PRO A 127 -21.43 -4.94 -39.40
C PRO A 127 -19.94 -4.66 -39.65
N LEU A 128 -19.19 -4.19 -38.66
CA LEU A 128 -17.76 -3.93 -38.76
C LEU A 128 -16.96 -5.20 -39.00
N LEU A 129 -17.24 -6.28 -38.26
CA LEU A 129 -16.57 -7.57 -38.47
C LEU A 129 -16.88 -8.18 -39.83
N ALA A 130 -18.14 -8.11 -40.26
CA ALA A 130 -18.57 -8.55 -41.60
C ALA A 130 -17.90 -7.74 -42.73
N LEU A 131 -17.74 -6.43 -42.53
CA LEU A 131 -17.00 -5.54 -43.44
C LEU A 131 -15.55 -5.98 -43.64
N GLN A 132 -14.85 -6.41 -42.56
CA GLN A 132 -13.47 -6.92 -42.67
C GLN A 132 -13.41 -8.17 -43.56
N ILE A 133 -14.35 -9.09 -43.37
CA ILE A 133 -14.47 -10.33 -44.18
C ILE A 133 -14.72 -9.99 -45.66
N ARG A 134 -15.65 -9.06 -45.88
CA ARG A 134 -16.00 -8.59 -47.25
C ARG A 134 -14.80 -7.96 -47.94
N ALA A 135 -14.11 -7.03 -47.29
CA ALA A 135 -12.98 -6.32 -47.89
C ALA A 135 -11.88 -7.27 -48.38
N VAL A 136 -11.53 -8.30 -47.56
CA VAL A 136 -10.54 -9.29 -47.99
C VAL A 136 -11.04 -10.18 -49.12
N ALA A 137 -12.31 -10.63 -49.06
CA ALA A 137 -12.91 -11.45 -50.11
C ALA A 137 -12.99 -10.69 -51.43
N ASP A 138 -13.46 -9.44 -51.45
CA ASP A 138 -13.62 -8.64 -52.67
C ASP A 138 -12.26 -8.33 -53.32
N ILE A 139 -11.22 -7.99 -52.54
CA ILE A 139 -9.89 -7.72 -53.07
C ILE A 139 -9.27 -8.98 -53.66
N ALA A 140 -9.40 -10.12 -52.97
CA ALA A 140 -8.91 -11.39 -53.48
C ALA A 140 -9.64 -11.76 -54.80
N ASN A 141 -10.95 -11.52 -54.91
CA ASN A 141 -11.69 -11.69 -56.13
C ASN A 141 -11.25 -10.76 -57.29
N ILE A 142 -11.02 -9.48 -56.98
CA ILE A 142 -10.49 -8.51 -57.97
C ILE A 142 -9.14 -8.97 -58.50
N LEU A 143 -8.26 -9.51 -57.62
CA LEU A 143 -6.93 -9.96 -57.99
C LEU A 143 -6.94 -11.30 -58.76
N THR A 144 -7.84 -12.24 -58.42
CA THR A 144 -7.92 -13.57 -59.04
C THR A 144 -8.87 -13.63 -60.22
N GLN A 145 -9.71 -12.60 -60.36
CA GLN A 145 -10.80 -12.58 -61.38
C GLN A 145 -11.73 -13.80 -61.31
N THR A 146 -11.90 -14.37 -60.08
CA THR A 146 -12.78 -15.50 -59.82
C THR A 146 -14.15 -14.99 -59.37
N VAL A 147 -15.18 -15.77 -59.54
CA VAL A 147 -16.58 -15.39 -59.17
C VAL A 147 -16.96 -15.97 -57.79
N ASP A 148 -16.07 -16.74 -57.13
CA ASP A 148 -16.37 -17.41 -55.85
C ASP A 148 -16.04 -16.57 -54.60
N HIS A 149 -16.84 -15.51 -54.41
CA HIS A 149 -16.73 -14.65 -53.21
C HIS A 149 -16.90 -15.44 -51.89
N ASN A 150 -17.78 -16.45 -51.87
CA ASN A 150 -18.12 -17.20 -50.67
C ASN A 150 -17.00 -18.14 -50.22
N GLY A 151 -16.39 -18.85 -51.18
CA GLY A 151 -15.29 -19.76 -50.91
C GLY A 151 -14.11 -19.04 -50.30
N ILE A 152 -13.72 -17.87 -50.86
CA ILE A 152 -12.65 -17.06 -50.33
C ILE A 152 -12.95 -16.53 -48.93
N ALA A 153 -14.17 -16.04 -48.71
CA ALA A 153 -14.59 -15.54 -47.38
C ALA A 153 -14.56 -16.64 -46.32
N ILE A 154 -15.03 -17.87 -46.63
CA ILE A 154 -14.97 -19.00 -45.69
C ILE A 154 -13.51 -19.35 -45.34
N VAL A 155 -12.64 -19.47 -46.35
CA VAL A 155 -11.23 -19.79 -46.13
C VAL A 155 -10.57 -18.74 -45.27
N PHE A 156 -10.80 -17.46 -45.53
CA PHE A 156 -10.28 -16.37 -44.67
C PHE A 156 -10.81 -16.46 -43.25
N CYS A 157 -12.13 -16.69 -43.05
CA CYS A 157 -12.72 -16.84 -41.73
C CYS A 157 -12.11 -18.01 -40.95
N VAL A 158 -11.87 -19.15 -41.60
CA VAL A 158 -11.24 -20.30 -40.92
C VAL A 158 -9.80 -19.99 -40.51
N ILE A 159 -9.03 -19.43 -41.44
CA ILE A 159 -7.62 -19.09 -41.14
C ILE A 159 -7.52 -18.08 -40.00
N ILE A 160 -8.30 -16.99 -40.04
CA ILE A 160 -8.23 -15.94 -39.01
C ILE A 160 -8.80 -16.46 -37.68
N THR A 161 -9.76 -17.39 -37.69
CA THR A 161 -10.27 -18.03 -36.48
C THR A 161 -9.16 -18.85 -35.79
N VAL A 162 -8.47 -19.70 -36.58
CA VAL A 162 -7.34 -20.51 -36.05
C VAL A 162 -6.27 -19.58 -35.51
N PHE A 163 -5.92 -18.53 -36.22
CA PHE A 163 -4.95 -17.54 -35.80
C PHE A 163 -5.38 -16.86 -34.49
N THR A 164 -6.65 -16.44 -34.39
CA THR A 164 -7.18 -15.82 -33.15
C THR A 164 -7.16 -16.80 -31.98
N LEU A 165 -7.45 -18.08 -32.18
CA LEU A 165 -7.40 -19.11 -31.15
C LEU A 165 -5.97 -19.35 -30.64
N LEU A 166 -4.97 -19.28 -31.53
CA LEU A 166 -3.56 -19.41 -31.16
C LEU A 166 -3.09 -18.23 -30.28
N PHE A 167 -3.51 -17.01 -30.62
CA PHE A 167 -3.24 -15.82 -29.78
C PHE A 167 -4.02 -15.81 -28.47
N GLY A 168 -5.28 -16.24 -28.48
CA GLY A 168 -6.15 -16.25 -27.31
C GLY A 168 -5.94 -17.41 -26.32
N ALA A 169 -4.94 -18.27 -26.55
CA ALA A 169 -4.74 -19.51 -25.79
C ALA A 169 -4.07 -19.34 -24.42
N LYS A 170 -3.71 -18.11 -24.03
CA LYS A 170 -3.02 -17.87 -22.74
C LYS A 170 -3.98 -17.75 -21.57
N PRO A 171 -3.53 -18.15 -20.35
CA PRO A 171 -4.32 -18.00 -19.14
C PRO A 171 -4.64 -16.52 -18.86
N LEU A 172 -5.90 -16.27 -18.52
CA LEU A 172 -6.47 -14.97 -18.20
C LEU A 172 -6.02 -14.51 -16.81
N THR A 173 -4.74 -14.23 -16.63
CA THR A 173 -4.30 -13.56 -15.42
C THR A 173 -4.07 -12.08 -15.71
N PRO A 174 -4.59 -11.15 -14.88
CA PRO A 174 -4.51 -9.70 -15.13
C PRO A 174 -3.09 -9.16 -15.29
N GLN A 175 -2.11 -9.96 -14.86
CA GLN A 175 -0.69 -9.59 -14.89
C GLN A 175 0.03 -9.96 -16.18
N TYR A 176 -0.52 -10.89 -16.97
CA TYR A 176 0.09 -11.28 -18.24
C TYR A 176 -0.44 -10.41 -19.38
N LYS A 177 0.31 -9.38 -19.71
CA LYS A 177 0.07 -8.58 -20.92
C LYS A 177 0.42 -9.40 -22.16
N HIS A 178 -0.33 -9.17 -23.23
CA HIS A 178 -0.13 -9.84 -24.51
C HIS A 178 0.94 -9.09 -25.32
N ASP A 179 2.20 -9.09 -24.80
CA ASP A 179 3.32 -8.40 -25.45
C ASP A 179 3.46 -8.83 -26.93
N GLY A 180 3.17 -10.09 -27.26
CA GLY A 180 3.14 -10.61 -28.62
C GLY A 180 2.04 -10.00 -29.49
N LEU A 181 0.86 -9.78 -28.95
CA LEU A 181 -0.24 -9.14 -29.67
C LEU A 181 0.08 -7.68 -29.98
N VAL A 182 0.63 -6.94 -29.00
CA VAL A 182 0.98 -5.52 -29.17
C VAL A 182 2.00 -5.34 -30.29
N ILE A 183 3.05 -6.17 -30.35
CA ILE A 183 4.08 -6.06 -31.40
C ILE A 183 3.53 -6.49 -32.77
N ALA A 184 2.68 -7.52 -32.84
CA ALA A 184 2.05 -7.96 -34.09
C ALA A 184 1.21 -6.84 -34.68
N ILE A 185 0.35 -6.20 -33.90
CA ILE A 185 -0.49 -5.07 -34.36
C ILE A 185 0.38 -3.85 -34.73
N ALA A 186 1.49 -3.61 -34.03
CA ALA A 186 2.41 -2.53 -34.39
C ALA A 186 3.03 -2.77 -35.80
N ILE A 187 3.41 -4.01 -36.12
CA ILE A 187 3.93 -4.39 -37.44
C ILE A 187 2.83 -4.22 -38.52
N GLU A 188 1.60 -4.69 -38.23
CA GLU A 188 0.46 -4.50 -39.13
C GLU A 188 0.23 -3.01 -39.44
N SER A 189 0.37 -2.13 -38.44
CA SER A 189 0.20 -0.68 -38.64
C SER A 189 1.29 -0.08 -39.51
N ILE A 190 2.51 -0.59 -39.44
CA ILE A 190 3.59 -0.20 -40.35
C ILE A 190 3.29 -0.67 -41.77
N VAL A 191 2.85 -1.92 -41.93
CA VAL A 191 2.47 -2.49 -43.25
C VAL A 191 1.39 -1.67 -43.92
N LYS A 192 0.31 -1.31 -43.20
CA LYS A 192 -0.76 -0.44 -43.67
C LYS A 192 -0.27 0.92 -44.13
N LEU A 193 0.57 1.56 -43.32
CA LEU A 193 1.13 2.87 -43.63
C LEU A 193 2.03 2.82 -44.89
N VAL A 194 2.93 1.83 -44.96
CA VAL A 194 3.81 1.63 -46.11
C VAL A 194 2.98 1.39 -47.36
N MET A 195 1.93 0.58 -47.31
CA MET A 195 1.04 0.30 -48.40
C MET A 195 0.38 1.58 -48.90
N MET A 196 -0.31 2.35 -48.02
CA MET A 196 -0.99 3.59 -48.40
C MET A 196 -0.03 4.64 -48.99
N LEU A 197 1.14 4.84 -48.39
CA LEU A 197 2.16 5.74 -48.87
C LEU A 197 2.72 5.28 -50.26
N SER A 198 2.89 3.97 -50.47
CA SER A 198 3.38 3.43 -51.74
C SER A 198 2.34 3.64 -52.88
N VAL A 199 1.04 3.42 -52.62
CA VAL A 199 0.00 3.68 -53.63
C VAL A 199 -0.12 5.18 -53.91
N ALA A 200 -0.10 6.01 -52.87
CA ALA A 200 -0.15 7.47 -53.03
C ALA A 200 1.10 8.02 -53.74
N ALA A 201 2.28 7.49 -53.45
CA ALA A 201 3.53 7.84 -54.17
C ALA A 201 3.44 7.40 -55.65
N TYR A 202 2.98 6.17 -55.92
CA TYR A 202 2.77 5.75 -57.29
C TYR A 202 1.75 6.66 -58.04
N ALA A 203 0.66 6.97 -57.41
CA ALA A 203 -0.34 7.89 -57.95
C ALA A 203 0.27 9.30 -58.24
N LEU A 204 1.00 9.87 -57.31
CA LEU A 204 1.60 11.18 -57.48
C LEU A 204 2.69 11.22 -58.55
N PHE A 205 3.61 10.28 -58.54
CA PHE A 205 4.81 10.34 -59.41
C PHE A 205 4.57 9.73 -60.76
N PHE A 206 3.74 8.68 -60.90
CA PHE A 206 3.54 7.98 -62.18
C PHE A 206 2.19 8.32 -62.83
N VAL A 207 1.12 8.50 -62.09
CA VAL A 207 -0.20 8.86 -62.65
C VAL A 207 -0.25 10.37 -62.95
N PHE A 208 0.24 11.21 -62.05
CA PHE A 208 0.22 12.66 -62.19
C PHE A 208 1.54 13.26 -62.73
N ASN A 209 2.64 12.46 -62.86
CA ASN A 209 3.96 12.99 -63.25
C ASN A 209 4.51 14.02 -62.24
N GLY A 210 4.28 13.85 -60.95
CA GLY A 210 4.74 14.69 -59.86
C GLY A 210 3.76 15.80 -59.46
N ASN A 211 4.15 16.64 -58.52
CA ASN A 211 3.28 17.64 -57.91
C ASN A 211 2.80 18.69 -58.95
N ALA A 212 3.66 19.11 -59.90
CA ALA A 212 3.27 20.04 -60.92
C ALA A 212 2.18 19.49 -61.82
N GLY A 213 2.29 18.20 -62.24
CA GLY A 213 1.25 17.55 -63.03
C GLY A 213 -0.06 17.34 -62.29
N LEU A 214 -0.02 17.09 -60.98
CA LEU A 214 -1.22 17.04 -60.15
C LEU A 214 -1.88 18.41 -60.10
N THR A 215 -1.14 19.50 -59.88
CA THR A 215 -1.67 20.85 -59.82
C THR A 215 -2.28 21.26 -61.14
N ASP A 216 -1.64 20.95 -62.25
CA ASP A 216 -2.15 21.22 -63.60
C ASP A 216 -3.43 20.41 -63.88
N TRP A 217 -3.47 19.14 -63.54
CA TRP A 217 -4.69 18.30 -63.67
C TRP A 217 -5.86 18.84 -62.85
N LEU A 218 -5.63 19.23 -61.59
CA LEU A 218 -6.67 19.78 -60.72
C LEU A 218 -7.20 21.12 -61.26
N SER A 219 -6.33 21.97 -61.86
CA SER A 219 -6.74 23.26 -62.42
C SER A 219 -7.65 23.06 -63.65
N ASN A 220 -7.48 21.96 -64.41
CA ASN A 220 -8.26 21.60 -65.61
C ASN A 220 -9.53 20.76 -65.28
N ASN A 221 -9.59 20.13 -64.14
CA ASN A 221 -10.71 19.26 -63.70
C ASN A 221 -11.36 19.80 -62.42
N LYS A 222 -12.06 20.91 -62.55
CA LYS A 222 -12.72 21.58 -61.41
C LYS A 222 -13.75 20.70 -60.70
N ASP A 223 -14.47 19.86 -61.43
CA ASP A 223 -15.45 18.92 -60.88
C ASP A 223 -14.80 17.95 -59.87
N ALA A 224 -13.59 17.49 -60.14
CA ALA A 224 -12.84 16.61 -59.24
C ALA A 224 -12.39 17.33 -57.94
N VAL A 225 -12.18 18.66 -58.01
CA VAL A 225 -11.90 19.50 -56.84
C VAL A 225 -13.19 19.77 -56.07
N GLU A 226 -14.27 20.12 -56.78
CA GLU A 226 -15.56 20.45 -56.18
C GLU A 226 -16.19 19.25 -55.49
N LEU A 227 -15.89 18.04 -55.92
CA LEU A 227 -16.32 16.79 -55.27
C LEU A 227 -15.87 16.71 -53.81
N LEU A 228 -14.68 17.24 -53.48
CA LEU A 228 -14.22 17.26 -52.11
C LEU A 228 -14.80 18.44 -51.31
N TYR A 229 -15.27 19.51 -51.95
CA TYR A 229 -15.90 20.65 -51.31
C TYR A 229 -17.41 20.42 -51.20
N VAL A 230 -17.81 19.68 -50.15
CA VAL A 230 -19.22 19.51 -49.80
C VAL A 230 -19.79 20.91 -49.45
N PRO A 231 -20.96 21.31 -50.04
CA PRO A 231 -21.56 22.59 -49.72
C PRO A 231 -21.77 22.77 -48.22
N LEU A 232 -21.37 23.93 -47.64
CA LEU A 232 -21.50 24.26 -46.24
C LEU A 232 -22.95 24.12 -45.69
N LYS A 233 -23.97 23.99 -46.56
CA LYS A 233 -25.34 23.73 -46.14
C LYS A 233 -25.56 22.38 -45.45
N GLU A 234 -24.67 21.43 -45.67
CA GLU A 234 -24.73 20.09 -45.04
C GLU A 234 -23.82 19.99 -43.79
N SER A 235 -23.58 21.11 -43.12
CA SER A 235 -22.66 21.24 -41.98
C SER A 235 -22.98 20.32 -40.76
N GLY A 236 -24.20 19.77 -40.71
CA GLY A 236 -24.60 18.86 -39.64
C GLY A 236 -23.83 17.55 -39.58
N ILE A 237 -23.45 17.01 -40.75
CA ILE A 237 -22.75 15.72 -40.88
C ILE A 237 -21.40 15.74 -40.12
N TRP A 238 -20.64 16.82 -40.31
CA TRP A 238 -19.32 17.00 -39.73
C TRP A 238 -19.31 16.83 -38.19
N HIS A 239 -20.27 17.44 -37.50
CA HIS A 239 -20.37 17.36 -36.04
C HIS A 239 -20.66 15.94 -35.57
N THR A 240 -21.64 15.27 -36.21
CA THR A 240 -22.02 13.88 -35.89
C THR A 240 -20.83 12.93 -36.09
N LEU A 241 -20.10 13.08 -37.19
CA LEU A 241 -18.93 12.26 -37.51
C LEU A 241 -17.79 12.47 -36.50
N ILE A 242 -17.44 13.74 -36.17
CA ILE A 242 -16.38 13.99 -35.18
C ILE A 242 -16.74 13.34 -33.85
N PHE A 243 -17.97 13.51 -33.34
CA PHE A 243 -18.41 12.88 -32.11
C PHE A 243 -18.39 11.34 -32.21
N ALA A 244 -18.91 10.77 -33.31
CA ALA A 244 -18.90 9.33 -33.50
C ALA A 244 -17.48 8.76 -33.47
N PHE A 245 -16.53 9.37 -34.18
CA PHE A 245 -15.14 8.88 -34.25
C PHE A 245 -14.35 9.18 -32.98
N LEU A 246 -14.63 10.29 -32.29
CA LEU A 246 -14.01 10.59 -30.99
C LEU A 246 -14.40 9.52 -29.97
N PHE A 247 -15.69 9.25 -29.79
CA PHE A 247 -16.16 8.29 -28.81
C PHE A 247 -15.85 6.84 -29.21
N SER A 248 -15.93 6.49 -30.49
CA SER A 248 -15.59 5.13 -30.97
C SER A 248 -14.12 4.77 -30.63
N SER A 249 -13.20 5.74 -30.70
CA SER A 249 -11.79 5.52 -30.35
C SER A 249 -11.55 5.15 -28.88
N VAL A 250 -12.55 5.35 -28.02
CA VAL A 250 -12.51 5.03 -26.60
C VAL A 250 -13.40 3.84 -26.26
N VAL A 251 -14.58 3.80 -26.87
CA VAL A 251 -15.68 2.88 -26.52
C VAL A 251 -15.52 1.52 -27.21
N MET A 252 -14.98 1.47 -28.45
CA MET A 252 -14.83 0.21 -29.17
C MET A 252 -13.96 -0.79 -28.40
N PRO A 253 -14.39 -2.06 -28.26
CA PRO A 253 -13.69 -3.07 -27.44
C PRO A 253 -12.23 -3.26 -27.81
N PHE A 254 -11.87 -3.27 -29.08
CA PHE A 254 -10.50 -3.40 -29.52
C PHE A 254 -9.64 -2.17 -29.15
N MET A 255 -10.22 -0.96 -29.19
CA MET A 255 -9.54 0.24 -28.74
C MET A 255 -9.42 0.27 -27.22
N TYR A 256 -10.49 -0.07 -26.49
CA TYR A 256 -10.46 -0.15 -25.03
C TYR A 256 -9.34 -1.09 -24.57
N GLN A 257 -9.25 -2.27 -25.19
CA GLN A 257 -8.19 -3.24 -24.88
C GLN A 257 -6.80 -2.67 -25.16
N MET A 258 -6.56 -2.10 -26.35
CA MET A 258 -5.22 -1.60 -26.71
C MET A 258 -4.82 -0.34 -25.94
N VAL A 259 -5.76 0.59 -25.71
CA VAL A 259 -5.46 1.87 -25.02
C VAL A 259 -5.30 1.69 -23.52
N PHE A 260 -6.17 0.88 -22.88
CA PHE A 260 -6.23 0.81 -21.43
C PHE A 260 -5.71 -0.51 -20.86
N THR A 261 -6.11 -1.65 -21.41
CA THR A 261 -5.76 -2.97 -20.88
C THR A 261 -4.30 -3.34 -21.19
N GLU A 262 -3.86 -3.16 -22.44
CA GLU A 262 -2.49 -3.50 -22.86
C GLU A 262 -1.46 -2.38 -22.58
N ASN A 263 -1.90 -1.24 -22.05
CA ASN A 263 -1.01 -0.15 -21.68
C ASN A 263 -0.08 -0.56 -20.54
N PHE A 264 1.23 -0.60 -20.79
CA PHE A 264 2.24 -1.00 -19.80
C PHE A 264 2.75 0.18 -18.94
N GLN A 265 2.66 1.43 -19.43
CA GLN A 265 3.08 2.61 -18.68
C GLN A 265 2.13 3.78 -18.92
N PRO A 266 1.60 4.45 -17.88
CA PRO A 266 0.74 5.63 -18.07
C PRO A 266 1.39 6.73 -18.92
N ARG A 267 2.72 6.87 -18.85
CA ARG A 267 3.49 7.81 -19.66
C ARG A 267 3.45 7.52 -21.16
N ALA A 268 3.23 6.27 -21.58
CA ALA A 268 3.11 5.92 -22.99
C ALA A 268 1.89 6.61 -23.65
N LEU A 269 0.85 6.93 -22.88
CA LEU A 269 -0.31 7.67 -23.34
C LEU A 269 0.04 9.12 -23.75
N LEU A 270 1.01 9.74 -23.09
CA LEU A 270 1.53 11.07 -23.48
C LEU A 270 2.25 11.01 -24.84
N THR A 271 2.96 9.91 -25.12
CA THR A 271 3.54 9.71 -26.46
C THR A 271 2.48 9.46 -27.50
N ALA A 272 1.41 8.73 -27.15
CA ALA A 272 0.28 8.45 -28.04
C ALA A 272 -0.52 9.72 -28.38
N SER A 273 -0.60 10.70 -27.48
CA SER A 273 -1.36 11.93 -27.69
C SER A 273 -0.89 12.76 -28.89
N TRP A 274 0.35 12.65 -29.29
CA TRP A 274 0.89 13.27 -30.52
C TRP A 274 1.30 12.26 -31.58
N GLY A 275 1.77 11.07 -31.18
CA GLY A 275 2.27 10.06 -32.10
C GLY A 275 1.19 9.41 -32.96
N LEU A 276 0.02 9.12 -32.35
CA LEU A 276 -1.13 8.60 -33.10
C LEU A 276 -1.72 9.64 -34.06
N PRO A 277 -1.95 10.91 -33.67
CA PRO A 277 -2.32 11.97 -34.64
C PRO A 277 -1.35 12.11 -35.81
N LEU A 278 -0.06 11.97 -35.61
CA LEU A 278 0.94 12.00 -36.70
C LEU A 278 0.77 10.82 -37.64
N TYR A 279 0.60 9.60 -37.11
CA TYR A 279 0.31 8.41 -37.91
C TYR A 279 -0.96 8.59 -38.74
N LEU A 280 -2.05 9.07 -38.11
CA LEU A 280 -3.33 9.34 -38.77
C LEU A 280 -3.24 10.43 -39.84
N PHE A 281 -2.47 11.48 -39.60
CA PHE A 281 -2.21 12.54 -40.59
C PHE A 281 -1.53 11.99 -41.86
N LEU A 282 -0.52 11.11 -41.70
CA LEU A 282 0.13 10.46 -42.84
C LEU A 282 -0.83 9.60 -43.62
N MET A 283 -1.70 8.85 -42.96
CA MET A 283 -2.74 8.05 -43.60
C MET A 283 -3.76 8.95 -44.35
N ALA A 284 -4.25 10.00 -43.70
CA ALA A 284 -5.21 10.95 -44.24
C ALA A 284 -4.69 11.64 -45.52
N SER A 285 -3.39 12.00 -45.55
CA SER A 285 -2.79 12.69 -46.69
C SER A 285 -2.76 11.84 -47.97
N CYS A 286 -2.83 10.51 -47.86
CA CYS A 286 -2.89 9.61 -49.01
C CYS A 286 -4.24 9.61 -49.69
N VAL A 287 -5.35 9.82 -48.96
CA VAL A 287 -6.72 9.65 -49.45
C VAL A 287 -7.08 10.51 -50.67
N PRO A 288 -6.88 11.87 -50.66
CA PRO A 288 -7.20 12.70 -51.80
C PRO A 288 -6.41 12.32 -53.04
N VAL A 289 -5.08 12.01 -52.88
CA VAL A 289 -4.22 11.63 -54.01
C VAL A 289 -4.69 10.33 -54.69
N ILE A 290 -5.07 9.33 -53.88
CA ILE A 290 -5.61 8.06 -54.34
C ILE A 290 -6.98 8.31 -55.02
N LEU A 291 -7.86 9.11 -54.43
CA LEU A 291 -9.16 9.42 -55.00
C LEU A 291 -9.05 10.08 -56.40
N TRP A 292 -8.24 11.13 -56.51
CA TRP A 292 -8.04 11.86 -57.78
C TRP A 292 -7.36 10.97 -58.86
N ALA A 293 -6.42 10.10 -58.44
CA ALA A 293 -5.80 9.16 -59.35
C ALA A 293 -6.79 8.13 -59.87
N GLY A 294 -7.69 7.62 -59.06
CA GLY A 294 -8.75 6.72 -59.44
C GLY A 294 -9.73 7.36 -60.46
N ILE A 295 -10.08 8.63 -60.26
CA ILE A 295 -10.92 9.42 -61.18
C ILE A 295 -10.18 9.66 -62.49
N LYS A 296 -8.91 10.06 -62.45
CA LYS A 296 -8.09 10.29 -63.66
C LYS A 296 -7.91 9.05 -64.50
N LEU A 297 -7.75 7.89 -63.91
CA LEU A 297 -7.53 6.62 -64.60
C LEU A 297 -8.84 6.00 -65.10
N GLU A 298 -10.02 6.58 -64.80
CA GLU A 298 -11.36 6.04 -65.13
C GLU A 298 -11.46 4.54 -64.87
N VAL A 299 -10.94 4.13 -63.68
CA VAL A 299 -10.92 2.71 -63.32
C VAL A 299 -12.36 2.19 -63.17
N GLY A 300 -12.69 1.08 -63.87
CA GLY A 300 -14.04 0.49 -63.90
C GLY A 300 -14.52 -0.15 -62.60
N TYR A 301 -13.97 0.27 -61.42
CA TYR A 301 -14.30 -0.23 -60.10
C TYR A 301 -14.94 0.88 -59.25
N SER A 302 -15.73 0.49 -58.24
CA SER A 302 -16.30 1.47 -57.30
C SER A 302 -15.20 2.21 -56.53
N PRO A 303 -15.45 3.47 -56.10
CA PRO A 303 -14.45 4.28 -55.39
C PRO A 303 -13.84 3.64 -54.14
N GLU A 304 -14.54 2.71 -53.49
CA GLU A 304 -14.04 1.90 -52.37
C GLU A 304 -12.81 1.06 -52.74
N TYR A 305 -12.70 0.66 -54.02
CA TYR A 305 -11.59 -0.19 -54.50
C TYR A 305 -10.52 0.57 -55.31
N PHE A 306 -10.53 1.90 -55.32
CA PHE A 306 -9.53 2.70 -56.06
C PHE A 306 -8.08 2.40 -55.63
N THR A 307 -7.88 2.08 -54.37
CA THR A 307 -6.56 1.71 -53.84
C THR A 307 -5.98 0.48 -54.58
N ILE A 308 -6.77 -0.56 -54.80
CA ILE A 308 -6.35 -1.77 -55.52
C ILE A 308 -6.36 -1.56 -57.02
N ALA A 309 -7.32 -0.79 -57.57
CA ALA A 309 -7.44 -0.53 -58.98
C ALA A 309 -6.23 0.27 -59.54
N ILE A 310 -5.74 1.29 -58.77
CA ILE A 310 -4.52 2.04 -59.11
C ILE A 310 -3.29 1.11 -59.04
N ALA A 311 -3.26 0.21 -58.07
CA ALA A 311 -2.18 -0.75 -57.95
C ALA A 311 -2.13 -1.70 -59.15
N LEU A 312 -3.28 -2.18 -59.66
CA LEU A 312 -3.38 -2.98 -60.88
C LEU A 312 -2.96 -2.20 -62.13
N ALA A 313 -3.27 -0.91 -62.22
CA ALA A 313 -2.83 -0.06 -63.32
C ALA A 313 -1.31 0.13 -63.39
N SER A 314 -0.57 -0.17 -62.30
CA SER A 314 0.90 -0.08 -62.27
C SER A 314 1.60 -1.10 -63.15
N GLN A 315 0.90 -2.10 -63.69
CA GLN A 315 1.48 -3.22 -64.48
C GLN A 315 2.62 -3.98 -63.77
N SER A 316 2.77 -3.73 -62.43
CA SER A 316 3.75 -4.40 -61.58
C SER A 316 3.02 -5.42 -60.70
N ALA A 317 3.63 -6.58 -60.48
CA ALA A 317 3.07 -7.54 -59.50
C ALA A 317 3.25 -7.09 -58.03
N PHE A 318 4.24 -6.23 -57.73
CA PHE A 318 4.60 -5.85 -56.38
C PHE A 318 3.51 -5.00 -55.70
N LEU A 319 3.02 -3.96 -56.38
CA LEU A 319 2.09 -3.01 -55.76
C LEU A 319 0.68 -3.65 -55.43
N PRO A 320 0.06 -4.45 -56.34
CA PRO A 320 -1.15 -5.16 -56.01
C PRO A 320 -1.01 -6.15 -54.87
N LEU A 321 0.14 -6.90 -54.80
CA LEU A 321 0.42 -7.82 -53.71
C LEU A 321 0.63 -7.08 -52.37
N LEU A 322 1.30 -5.90 -52.41
CA LEU A 322 1.47 -5.04 -51.21
C LEU A 322 0.09 -4.54 -50.71
N VAL A 323 -0.80 -4.14 -51.64
CA VAL A 323 -2.19 -3.72 -51.29
C VAL A 323 -2.99 -4.89 -50.70
N PHE A 324 -2.84 -6.09 -51.26
CA PHE A 324 -3.48 -7.28 -50.67
C PHE A 324 -2.97 -7.58 -49.24
N ILE A 325 -1.67 -7.59 -49.03
CA ILE A 325 -1.08 -7.79 -47.69
C ILE A 325 -1.56 -6.68 -46.71
N GLY A 326 -1.56 -5.40 -47.14
CA GLY A 326 -2.05 -4.28 -46.33
C GLY A 326 -3.52 -4.43 -45.96
N GLY A 327 -4.35 -5.01 -46.88
CA GLY A 327 -5.75 -5.33 -46.60
C GLY A 327 -5.92 -6.43 -45.57
N ILE A 328 -5.16 -7.52 -45.73
CA ILE A 328 -5.11 -8.58 -44.69
C ILE A 328 -4.67 -8.01 -43.36
N ALA A 329 -3.63 -7.19 -43.34
CA ALA A 329 -3.11 -6.52 -42.12
C ALA A 329 -4.19 -5.65 -41.46
N ALA A 330 -4.98 -4.91 -42.25
CA ALA A 330 -6.04 -4.06 -41.73
C ALA A 330 -7.23 -4.86 -41.19
N ALA A 331 -7.59 -5.96 -41.84
CA ALA A 331 -8.71 -6.82 -41.45
C ALA A 331 -8.33 -7.74 -40.28
N SER A 332 -7.15 -8.40 -40.30
CA SER A 332 -6.75 -9.40 -39.32
C SER A 332 -6.62 -8.79 -37.91
N GLY A 333 -5.92 -7.67 -37.75
CA GLY A 333 -5.74 -7.03 -36.44
C GLY A 333 -7.09 -6.63 -35.82
N THR A 334 -7.96 -6.01 -36.63
CA THR A 334 -9.29 -5.61 -36.16
C THR A 334 -10.13 -6.81 -35.74
N ILE A 335 -10.16 -7.90 -36.54
CA ILE A 335 -10.92 -9.11 -36.20
C ILE A 335 -10.36 -9.78 -34.94
N VAL A 336 -9.03 -9.97 -34.89
CA VAL A 336 -8.39 -10.68 -33.76
C VAL A 336 -8.65 -9.95 -32.44
N VAL A 337 -8.33 -8.66 -32.37
CA VAL A 337 -8.49 -7.92 -31.11
C VAL A 337 -9.96 -7.76 -30.74
N THR A 338 -10.84 -7.50 -31.69
CA THR A 338 -12.30 -7.40 -31.43
C THR A 338 -12.87 -8.72 -30.94
N SER A 339 -12.52 -9.85 -31.55
CA SER A 339 -13.01 -11.17 -31.14
C SER A 339 -12.51 -11.56 -29.76
N LEU A 340 -11.23 -11.22 -29.42
CA LEU A 340 -10.67 -11.44 -28.09
C LEU A 340 -11.39 -10.58 -27.04
N ALA A 341 -11.62 -9.30 -27.32
CA ALA A 341 -12.30 -8.39 -26.40
C ALA A 341 -13.77 -8.78 -26.20
N LEU A 342 -14.52 -9.04 -27.29
CA LEU A 342 -15.91 -9.46 -27.20
C LEU A 342 -16.08 -10.81 -26.52
N SER A 343 -15.19 -11.79 -26.77
CA SER A 343 -15.23 -13.08 -26.07
C SER A 343 -15.05 -12.94 -24.57
N SER A 344 -14.21 -12.01 -24.12
CA SER A 344 -14.05 -11.69 -22.68
C SER A 344 -15.31 -11.02 -22.11
N MET A 345 -15.89 -10.06 -22.84
CA MET A 345 -17.13 -9.40 -22.43
C MET A 345 -18.30 -10.39 -22.30
N ILE A 346 -18.49 -11.27 -23.29
CA ILE A 346 -19.54 -12.30 -23.28
C ILE A 346 -19.29 -13.27 -22.11
N LEU A 347 -18.06 -13.70 -21.91
CA LEU A 347 -17.69 -14.57 -20.80
C LEU A 347 -18.05 -13.97 -19.46
N ASN A 348 -17.60 -12.72 -19.19
CA ASN A 348 -17.78 -12.06 -17.90
C ASN A 348 -19.22 -11.66 -17.60
N HIS A 349 -19.98 -11.23 -18.62
CA HIS A 349 -21.29 -10.62 -18.40
C HIS A 349 -22.48 -11.48 -18.81
N LEU A 350 -22.29 -12.50 -19.66
CA LEU A 350 -23.36 -13.36 -20.08
C LEU A 350 -23.18 -14.82 -19.61
N VAL A 351 -21.97 -15.38 -19.70
CA VAL A 351 -21.75 -16.80 -19.37
C VAL A 351 -21.55 -17.02 -17.89
N LEU A 352 -20.62 -16.33 -17.25
CA LEU A 352 -20.29 -16.52 -15.83
C LEU A 352 -21.47 -16.28 -14.88
N PRO A 353 -22.36 -15.30 -15.10
CA PRO A 353 -23.52 -15.13 -14.26
C PRO A 353 -24.56 -16.24 -14.37
N LEU A 354 -24.60 -16.95 -15.52
CA LEU A 354 -25.57 -18.00 -15.80
C LEU A 354 -25.03 -19.41 -15.51
N ALA A 355 -23.73 -19.62 -15.68
CA ALA A 355 -23.08 -20.91 -15.57
C ALA A 355 -21.73 -20.80 -14.87
N GLN A 356 -21.76 -20.87 -13.55
CA GLN A 356 -20.54 -20.95 -12.76
C GLN A 356 -20.02 -22.40 -12.76
N PRO A 357 -18.72 -22.63 -13.01
CA PRO A 357 -18.14 -23.96 -12.92
C PRO A 357 -18.21 -24.48 -11.48
N SER A 358 -18.43 -25.80 -11.32
CA SER A 358 -18.34 -26.42 -10.00
C SER A 358 -16.90 -26.34 -9.43
N PRO A 359 -16.72 -26.25 -8.11
CA PRO A 359 -15.42 -26.13 -7.46
C PRO A 359 -14.42 -27.25 -7.80
N ASP A 360 -14.92 -28.39 -8.25
CA ASP A 360 -14.11 -29.55 -8.64
C ASP A 360 -13.37 -29.40 -9.98
N TYR A 361 -13.79 -28.45 -10.81
CA TYR A 361 -13.16 -28.19 -12.11
C TYR A 361 -12.07 -27.12 -12.00
N ASN A 362 -10.99 -27.30 -12.74
CA ASN A 362 -9.98 -26.27 -12.88
C ASN A 362 -10.55 -25.04 -13.60
N LEU A 363 -10.80 -23.99 -12.84
CA LEU A 363 -11.42 -22.74 -13.32
C LEU A 363 -10.70 -22.18 -14.55
N TYR A 364 -9.36 -22.11 -14.53
CA TYR A 364 -8.58 -21.54 -15.62
C TYR A 364 -8.73 -22.31 -16.92
N ARG A 365 -8.76 -23.67 -16.88
CA ARG A 365 -9.01 -24.51 -18.07
C ARG A 365 -10.40 -24.27 -18.63
N TRP A 366 -11.40 -24.20 -17.77
CA TRP A 366 -12.78 -23.96 -18.17
C TRP A 366 -12.92 -22.61 -18.86
N LEU A 367 -12.39 -21.52 -18.29
CA LEU A 367 -12.39 -20.18 -18.87
C LEU A 367 -11.73 -20.14 -20.25
N ILE A 368 -10.59 -20.82 -20.43
CA ILE A 368 -9.90 -20.89 -21.72
C ILE A 368 -10.79 -21.59 -22.78
N TRP A 369 -11.40 -22.73 -22.44
CA TRP A 369 -12.24 -23.45 -23.38
C TRP A 369 -13.52 -22.69 -23.74
N VAL A 370 -14.18 -22.09 -22.78
CA VAL A 370 -15.37 -21.25 -23.05
C VAL A 370 -14.98 -20.06 -23.93
N ARG A 371 -13.87 -19.39 -23.64
CA ARG A 371 -13.39 -18.28 -24.46
C ARG A 371 -13.11 -18.70 -25.91
N ARG A 372 -12.48 -19.86 -26.12
CA ARG A 372 -12.27 -20.42 -27.47
C ARG A 372 -13.56 -20.67 -28.19
N SER A 373 -14.53 -21.25 -27.51
CA SER A 373 -15.88 -21.49 -28.11
C SER A 373 -16.57 -20.18 -28.46
N LEU A 374 -16.43 -19.15 -27.62
CA LEU A 374 -16.99 -17.82 -27.87
C LEU A 374 -16.34 -17.13 -29.09
N ILE A 375 -15.03 -17.25 -29.27
CA ILE A 375 -14.33 -16.73 -30.46
C ILE A 375 -14.87 -17.39 -31.72
N ILE A 376 -15.04 -18.71 -31.74
CA ILE A 376 -15.63 -19.43 -32.87
C ILE A 376 -17.06 -18.93 -33.08
N PHE A 377 -17.85 -18.78 -32.02
CA PHE A 377 -19.24 -18.29 -32.12
C PHE A 377 -19.32 -16.88 -32.72
N ILE A 378 -18.45 -15.95 -32.29
CA ILE A 378 -18.41 -14.59 -32.86
C ILE A 378 -18.04 -14.62 -34.32
N MET A 379 -17.09 -15.46 -34.74
CA MET A 379 -16.68 -15.58 -36.14
C MET A 379 -17.79 -16.17 -37.02
N VAL A 380 -18.51 -17.20 -36.53
CA VAL A 380 -19.67 -17.75 -37.23
C VAL A 380 -20.78 -16.71 -37.35
N LEU A 381 -21.04 -15.95 -36.30
CA LEU A 381 -22.06 -14.88 -36.30
C LEU A 381 -21.69 -13.77 -37.30
N SER A 382 -20.41 -13.37 -37.32
CA SER A 382 -19.88 -12.34 -38.23
C SER A 382 -19.93 -12.81 -39.69
N TYR A 383 -19.59 -14.07 -39.98
CA TYR A 383 -19.73 -14.65 -41.30
C TYR A 383 -21.21 -14.77 -41.71
N SER A 384 -22.12 -15.16 -40.82
CA SER A 384 -23.55 -15.20 -41.07
C SER A 384 -24.10 -13.82 -41.42
N PHE A 385 -23.67 -12.78 -40.69
CA PHE A 385 -24.08 -11.40 -41.02
C PHE A 385 -23.53 -10.98 -42.39
N TYR A 386 -22.25 -11.28 -42.70
CA TYR A 386 -21.68 -11.07 -44.03
C TYR A 386 -22.51 -11.73 -45.10
N ARG A 387 -22.88 -12.99 -44.91
CA ARG A 387 -23.59 -13.79 -45.90
C ARG A 387 -25.02 -13.29 -46.17
N LEU A 388 -25.71 -12.78 -45.15
CA LEU A 388 -27.11 -12.39 -45.21
C LEU A 388 -27.30 -10.95 -45.70
N PHE A 389 -26.35 -10.02 -45.39
CA PHE A 389 -26.64 -8.58 -45.49
C PHE A 389 -25.63 -7.76 -46.29
N THR A 390 -24.55 -8.33 -46.85
CA THR A 390 -23.46 -7.52 -47.42
C THR A 390 -23.54 -7.30 -48.92
N TYR A 391 -24.31 -8.07 -49.67
CA TYR A 391 -24.27 -8.03 -51.15
C TYR A 391 -24.90 -6.77 -51.76
N GLU A 392 -25.80 -6.11 -51.09
CA GLU A 392 -26.55 -4.98 -51.60
C GLU A 392 -26.13 -3.61 -51.06
N HIS A 393 -25.21 -3.57 -50.12
CA HIS A 393 -24.84 -2.37 -49.36
C HIS A 393 -23.36 -2.00 -49.51
N SER A 394 -23.02 -0.69 -49.35
CA SER A 394 -21.64 -0.21 -49.41
C SER A 394 -20.87 -0.53 -48.11
N MET A 395 -19.53 -0.54 -48.16
CA MET A 395 -18.67 -0.65 -46.95
C MET A 395 -18.92 0.53 -45.99
N THR A 396 -19.21 1.71 -46.56
CA THR A 396 -19.50 2.91 -45.79
C THR A 396 -20.78 2.78 -44.96
N GLU A 397 -21.87 2.24 -45.51
CA GLU A 397 -23.11 1.99 -44.78
C GLU A 397 -22.90 1.05 -43.58
N MET A 398 -22.14 -0.04 -43.77
CA MET A 398 -21.81 -0.98 -42.68
C MET A 398 -21.01 -0.33 -41.58
N ALA A 399 -20.05 0.50 -41.95
CA ALA A 399 -19.22 1.24 -40.96
C ALA A 399 -20.07 2.25 -40.15
N ILE A 400 -20.94 3.00 -40.81
CA ILE A 400 -21.85 3.99 -40.21
C ILE A 400 -22.76 3.32 -39.17
N LEU A 401 -23.37 2.17 -39.50
CA LEU A 401 -24.18 1.41 -38.54
C LEU A 401 -23.43 1.14 -37.25
N THR A 402 -22.17 0.73 -37.35
CA THR A 402 -21.32 0.46 -36.19
C THR A 402 -20.97 1.73 -35.43
N PHE A 403 -20.55 2.81 -36.08
CA PHE A 403 -20.16 4.05 -35.44
C PHE A 403 -21.32 4.74 -34.70
N VAL A 404 -22.54 4.68 -35.28
CA VAL A 404 -23.74 5.20 -34.60
C VAL A 404 -24.14 4.34 -33.40
N ALA A 405 -23.98 3.01 -33.46
CA ALA A 405 -24.21 2.12 -32.34
C ALA A 405 -23.26 2.44 -31.17
N THR A 406 -21.96 2.64 -31.47
CA THR A 406 -20.95 2.94 -30.46
C THR A 406 -21.14 4.33 -29.86
N LEU A 407 -21.64 5.30 -30.61
CA LEU A 407 -21.94 6.65 -30.12
C LEU A 407 -23.00 6.62 -28.99
N GLN A 408 -23.90 5.60 -28.95
CA GLN A 408 -24.90 5.46 -27.88
C GLN A 408 -24.27 5.26 -26.49
N PHE A 409 -23.01 4.86 -26.38
CA PHE A 409 -22.32 4.71 -25.10
C PHE A 409 -21.68 6.02 -24.61
N ALA A 410 -21.64 7.08 -25.42
CA ALA A 410 -21.03 8.36 -25.07
C ALA A 410 -21.66 9.02 -23.83
N PRO A 411 -23.01 9.12 -23.67
CA PRO A 411 -23.60 9.68 -22.45
C PRO A 411 -23.22 8.91 -21.20
N GLY A 412 -23.18 7.58 -21.29
CA GLY A 412 -22.74 6.70 -20.22
C GLY A 412 -21.28 6.96 -19.83
N LEU A 413 -20.38 7.05 -20.80
CA LEU A 413 -18.97 7.30 -20.56
C LEU A 413 -18.72 8.66 -19.88
N ILE A 414 -19.38 9.70 -20.38
CA ILE A 414 -19.32 11.05 -19.77
C ILE A 414 -19.82 11.01 -18.31
N SER A 415 -20.91 10.30 -18.06
CA SER A 415 -21.48 10.22 -16.71
C SER A 415 -20.58 9.49 -15.72
N VAL A 416 -19.83 8.48 -16.17
CA VAL A 416 -18.85 7.76 -15.31
C VAL A 416 -17.82 8.74 -14.77
N LEU A 417 -17.31 9.64 -15.61
CA LEU A 417 -16.20 10.54 -15.25
C LEU A 417 -16.67 11.83 -14.57
N PHE A 418 -17.75 12.42 -15.03
CA PHE A 418 -18.12 13.79 -14.70
C PHE A 418 -19.46 13.96 -13.98
N TRP A 419 -20.27 12.89 -13.90
CA TRP A 419 -21.60 13.00 -13.27
C TRP A 419 -21.86 11.90 -12.22
N PRO A 420 -21.35 12.05 -10.98
CA PRO A 420 -21.49 11.05 -9.92
C PRO A 420 -22.94 10.73 -9.53
N ARG A 421 -23.91 11.65 -9.79
CA ARG A 421 -25.32 11.47 -9.45
C ARG A 421 -26.11 10.60 -10.43
N ALA A 422 -25.53 10.23 -11.59
CA ALA A 422 -26.18 9.35 -12.55
C ALA A 422 -26.52 7.98 -11.92
N THR A 423 -27.77 7.53 -12.12
CA THR A 423 -28.27 6.28 -11.52
C THR A 423 -28.22 5.13 -12.52
N ARG A 424 -28.21 3.88 -11.99
CA ARG A 424 -28.33 2.65 -12.80
C ARG A 424 -29.58 2.66 -13.69
N ALA A 425 -30.73 3.06 -13.11
CA ALA A 425 -31.97 3.11 -13.86
C ALA A 425 -31.91 4.14 -14.99
N GLY A 426 -31.30 5.31 -14.76
CA GLY A 426 -31.07 6.33 -15.78
C GLY A 426 -30.23 5.82 -16.94
N PHE A 427 -29.09 5.19 -16.63
CA PHE A 427 -28.21 4.62 -17.65
C PHE A 427 -28.91 3.56 -18.50
N LEU A 428 -29.59 2.59 -17.86
CA LEU A 428 -30.30 1.52 -18.58
C LEU A 428 -31.42 2.06 -19.46
N SER A 429 -32.25 2.98 -18.95
CA SER A 429 -33.35 3.55 -19.72
C SER A 429 -32.85 4.40 -20.90
N GLY A 430 -31.82 5.26 -20.65
CA GLY A 430 -31.23 6.06 -21.71
C GLY A 430 -30.61 5.22 -22.82
N LEU A 431 -29.77 4.27 -22.49
CA LEU A 431 -29.12 3.36 -23.43
C LEU A 431 -30.16 2.55 -24.20
N SER A 432 -31.22 2.02 -23.53
CA SER A 432 -32.28 1.27 -24.20
C SER A 432 -33.04 2.11 -25.22
N VAL A 433 -33.38 3.36 -24.88
CA VAL A 433 -34.09 4.26 -25.83
C VAL A 433 -33.19 4.57 -27.03
N GLY A 434 -31.94 4.95 -26.82
CA GLY A 434 -31.01 5.21 -27.91
C GLY A 434 -30.82 4.03 -28.85
N LEU A 435 -30.74 2.82 -28.30
CA LEU A 435 -30.59 1.58 -29.05
C LEU A 435 -31.87 1.15 -29.77
N ILE A 436 -33.04 1.33 -29.19
CA ILE A 436 -34.30 1.07 -29.85
C ILE A 436 -34.44 1.98 -31.06
N ILE A 437 -34.11 3.25 -30.97
CA ILE A 437 -34.14 4.19 -32.08
C ILE A 437 -33.14 3.76 -33.16
N TRP A 438 -31.88 3.50 -32.78
CA TRP A 438 -30.84 3.02 -33.71
C TRP A 438 -31.27 1.76 -34.43
N PHE A 439 -31.71 0.74 -33.68
CA PHE A 439 -32.12 -0.54 -34.26
C PHE A 439 -33.33 -0.40 -35.19
N SER A 440 -34.38 0.29 -34.73
CA SER A 440 -35.62 0.38 -35.49
C SER A 440 -35.46 1.26 -36.73
N VAL A 441 -34.69 2.35 -36.66
CA VAL A 441 -34.62 3.34 -37.74
C VAL A 441 -33.46 3.10 -38.70
N LEU A 442 -32.34 2.53 -38.26
CA LEU A 442 -31.19 2.27 -39.12
C LEU A 442 -31.00 0.79 -39.43
N VAL A 443 -31.01 -0.11 -38.43
CA VAL A 443 -30.69 -1.52 -38.61
C VAL A 443 -31.85 -2.25 -39.29
N LEU A 444 -33.09 -2.05 -38.86
CA LEU A 444 -34.23 -2.79 -39.37
C LEU A 444 -34.51 -2.48 -40.86
N PRO A 445 -34.51 -1.22 -41.33
CA PRO A 445 -34.59 -0.90 -42.74
C PRO A 445 -33.45 -1.48 -43.57
N TYR A 446 -32.22 -1.45 -43.04
CA TYR A 446 -31.02 -2.05 -43.66
C TYR A 446 -31.20 -3.57 -43.84
N VAL A 447 -31.60 -4.28 -42.76
CA VAL A 447 -31.78 -5.74 -42.77
C VAL A 447 -32.93 -6.17 -43.69
N LEU A 448 -34.02 -5.41 -43.73
CA LEU A 448 -35.20 -5.72 -44.55
C LEU A 448 -35.11 -5.19 -45.99
N ASN A 449 -34.06 -4.46 -46.30
CA ASN A 449 -33.87 -3.76 -47.57
C ASN A 449 -35.08 -2.87 -47.96
N LEU A 450 -35.65 -2.18 -46.95
CA LEU A 450 -36.80 -1.30 -47.08
C LEU A 450 -36.46 0.11 -46.60
N PRO A 451 -35.82 0.94 -47.41
CA PRO A 451 -35.33 2.26 -47.00
C PRO A 451 -36.42 3.21 -46.47
N ASN A 452 -37.66 3.04 -46.91
CA ASN A 452 -38.78 3.88 -46.51
C ASN A 452 -39.75 3.22 -45.51
N LEU A 453 -39.29 2.20 -44.75
CA LEU A 453 -40.13 1.43 -43.84
C LEU A 453 -40.87 2.31 -42.81
N PHE A 454 -40.22 3.33 -42.23
CA PHE A 454 -40.79 4.20 -41.22
C PHE A 454 -41.77 5.23 -41.79
N THR A 455 -41.50 5.80 -42.95
CA THR A 455 -42.44 6.69 -43.67
C THR A 455 -43.72 5.95 -44.06
N GLN A 456 -43.59 4.67 -44.44
CA GLN A 456 -44.73 3.82 -44.77
C GLN A 456 -45.52 3.36 -43.54
N LEU A 457 -44.88 3.04 -42.44
CA LEU A 457 -45.48 2.45 -41.23
C LEU A 457 -46.15 3.50 -40.34
N LEU A 458 -45.55 4.67 -40.21
CA LEU A 458 -46.03 5.74 -39.33
C LEU A 458 -46.82 6.81 -40.05
N ALA A 459 -46.89 6.78 -41.36
CA ALA A 459 -47.53 7.83 -42.23
C ALA A 459 -47.04 9.25 -41.89
N ILE A 460 -45.82 9.37 -41.32
CA ILE A 460 -45.17 10.63 -40.92
C ILE A 460 -44.18 10.96 -42.01
N ASN A 461 -44.54 11.87 -42.88
CA ASN A 461 -43.64 12.40 -43.91
C ASN A 461 -42.71 13.44 -43.22
N LEU A 462 -41.65 12.99 -42.58
CA LEU A 462 -40.59 13.84 -42.05
C LEU A 462 -39.60 14.11 -43.19
N ALA A 463 -39.50 15.35 -43.63
CA ALA A 463 -38.69 15.77 -44.77
C ALA A 463 -37.21 15.32 -44.70
N PHE A 464 -36.71 15.02 -43.49
CA PHE A 464 -35.32 14.55 -43.28
C PHE A 464 -35.12 13.07 -43.69
N PHE A 465 -36.17 12.24 -43.85
CA PHE A 465 -36.04 10.87 -44.34
C PHE A 465 -35.91 10.81 -45.88
N GLU A 466 -36.17 11.89 -46.59
CA GLU A 466 -35.96 11.98 -48.02
C GLU A 466 -34.49 12.25 -48.41
N ASP A 467 -33.69 12.65 -47.43
CA ASP A 467 -32.26 12.88 -47.60
C ASP A 467 -31.49 11.53 -47.58
N PRO A 468 -30.68 11.20 -48.59
CA PRO A 468 -29.84 9.99 -48.57
C PRO A 468 -28.88 9.95 -47.38
N ILE A 469 -28.62 11.10 -46.73
CA ILE A 469 -27.71 11.22 -45.61
C ILE A 469 -28.42 11.39 -44.24
N TYR A 470 -29.71 10.96 -44.15
CA TYR A 470 -30.52 11.10 -42.94
C TYR A 470 -29.95 10.40 -41.70
N TRP A 471 -29.05 9.44 -41.88
CA TRP A 471 -28.43 8.68 -40.79
C TRP A 471 -27.76 9.56 -39.74
N HIS A 472 -27.20 10.72 -40.11
CA HIS A 472 -26.54 11.61 -39.17
C HIS A 472 -27.52 12.27 -38.19
N HIS A 473 -28.73 12.59 -38.65
CA HIS A 473 -29.80 13.11 -37.79
C HIS A 473 -30.26 12.03 -36.80
N ILE A 474 -30.35 10.78 -37.24
CA ILE A 474 -30.70 9.65 -36.38
C ILE A 474 -29.59 9.36 -35.39
N GLY A 475 -28.30 9.40 -35.81
CA GLY A 475 -27.17 9.18 -34.98
C GLY A 475 -27.11 10.19 -33.81
N LEU A 476 -27.21 11.49 -34.14
CA LEU A 476 -27.21 12.54 -33.14
C LEU A 476 -28.50 12.54 -32.31
N GLY A 477 -29.67 12.42 -32.97
CA GLY A 477 -30.97 12.44 -32.32
C GLY A 477 -31.16 11.30 -31.34
N SER A 478 -30.77 10.07 -31.69
CA SER A 478 -30.83 8.92 -30.79
C SER A 478 -29.89 9.07 -29.59
N THR A 479 -28.71 9.65 -29.81
CA THR A 479 -27.75 9.90 -28.73
C THR A 479 -28.22 11.00 -27.77
N LEU A 480 -28.84 12.07 -28.32
CA LEU A 480 -29.43 13.12 -27.48
C LEU A 480 -30.68 12.58 -26.73
N ALA A 481 -31.50 11.77 -27.35
CA ALA A 481 -32.63 11.11 -26.69
C ALA A 481 -32.15 10.20 -25.53
N ASN A 482 -31.12 9.42 -25.78
CA ASN A 482 -30.46 8.61 -24.76
C ASN A 482 -29.97 9.49 -23.58
N ALA A 483 -29.23 10.55 -23.88
CA ALA A 483 -28.72 11.47 -22.85
C ALA A 483 -29.82 12.14 -22.03
N LEU A 484 -30.90 12.59 -22.72
CA LEU A 484 -32.06 13.23 -22.10
C LEU A 484 -32.79 12.26 -21.18
N VAL A 485 -33.12 11.05 -21.66
CA VAL A 485 -33.81 10.03 -20.86
C VAL A 485 -32.95 9.60 -19.67
N MET A 486 -31.66 9.40 -19.89
CA MET A 486 -30.71 9.10 -18.83
C MET A 486 -30.70 10.19 -17.75
N PHE A 487 -30.71 11.46 -18.17
CA PHE A 487 -30.71 12.60 -17.26
C PHE A 487 -32.04 12.66 -16.46
N LEU A 488 -33.20 12.64 -17.14
CA LEU A 488 -34.50 12.75 -16.50
C LEU A 488 -34.78 11.59 -15.53
N VAL A 489 -34.48 10.37 -15.92
CA VAL A 489 -34.66 9.20 -15.05
C VAL A 489 -33.72 9.24 -13.86
N SER A 490 -32.48 9.70 -14.04
CA SER A 490 -31.55 9.85 -12.92
C SER A 490 -31.95 10.92 -11.90
N LEU A 491 -32.72 11.94 -12.32
CA LEU A 491 -33.29 12.94 -11.40
C LEU A 491 -34.42 12.38 -10.52
N ILE A 492 -35.18 11.41 -11.04
CA ILE A 492 -36.35 10.84 -10.36
C ILE A 492 -35.94 9.64 -9.48
N THR A 493 -34.86 8.95 -9.83
CA THR A 493 -34.42 7.73 -9.14
C THR A 493 -33.30 8.02 -8.15
N THR A 494 -33.21 7.20 -7.10
CA THR A 494 -32.15 7.30 -6.05
C THR A 494 -31.09 6.23 -6.24
N GLN A 495 -29.85 6.58 -5.95
CA GLN A 495 -28.72 5.63 -5.96
C GLN A 495 -28.74 4.77 -4.70
N SER A 496 -28.38 3.48 -4.83
CA SER A 496 -28.07 2.62 -3.68
C SER A 496 -26.75 3.04 -3.01
N ALA A 497 -26.51 2.61 -1.79
CA ALA A 497 -25.27 2.91 -1.06
C ALA A 497 -24.02 2.40 -1.81
N SER A 498 -24.09 1.18 -2.35
CA SER A 498 -23.00 0.58 -3.14
C SER A 498 -22.74 1.31 -4.46
N GLU A 499 -23.82 1.74 -5.14
CA GLU A 499 -23.74 2.52 -6.37
C GLU A 499 -23.08 3.90 -6.11
N LYS A 500 -23.46 4.56 -5.01
CA LYS A 500 -22.88 5.84 -4.61
C LYS A 500 -21.39 5.73 -4.31
N MET A 501 -20.95 4.63 -3.66
CA MET A 501 -19.53 4.39 -3.41
C MET A 501 -18.77 4.19 -4.71
N ALA A 502 -19.26 3.35 -5.62
CA ALA A 502 -18.62 3.14 -6.91
C ALA A 502 -18.55 4.42 -7.73
N ALA A 503 -19.63 5.23 -7.72
CA ALA A 503 -19.66 6.54 -8.36
C ALA A 503 -18.57 7.48 -7.85
N ASN A 504 -18.37 7.50 -6.56
CA ASN A 504 -17.35 8.32 -5.93
C ASN A 504 -15.92 7.85 -6.27
N SER A 505 -15.71 6.53 -6.40
CA SER A 505 -14.42 5.97 -6.82
C SER A 505 -14.07 6.28 -8.27
N CYS A 506 -15.10 6.48 -9.13
CA CYS A 506 -14.92 6.84 -10.54
C CYS A 506 -14.66 8.34 -10.76
N ALA A 507 -15.11 9.22 -9.86
CA ALA A 507 -15.06 10.67 -10.07
C ALA A 507 -13.61 11.19 -10.08
N VAL A 508 -13.32 12.07 -11.06
CA VAL A 508 -11.97 12.61 -11.32
C VAL A 508 -11.43 13.41 -10.13
N ASP A 509 -12.31 14.11 -9.40
CA ASP A 509 -11.95 15.09 -8.36
C ASP A 509 -11.95 14.55 -6.92
N ASN A 510 -12.25 13.28 -6.69
CA ASN A 510 -12.40 12.77 -5.34
C ASN A 510 -11.19 11.96 -4.86
N LEU A 511 -10.34 12.60 -4.06
CA LEU A 511 -9.50 12.00 -3.02
C LEU A 511 -10.39 11.55 -1.84
N ARG A 512 -11.40 10.70 -2.11
CA ARG A 512 -12.24 10.21 -1.02
C ARG A 512 -11.55 9.08 -0.31
N ARG A 513 -11.55 9.19 1.01
CA ARG A 513 -11.00 8.26 2.00
C ARG A 513 -11.89 7.03 2.05
N PRO A 514 -11.37 5.81 1.87
CA PRO A 514 -12.17 4.59 2.04
C PRO A 514 -12.69 4.50 3.47
N TYR A 515 -13.85 3.89 3.64
CA TYR A 515 -14.44 3.67 4.95
C TYR A 515 -13.76 2.49 5.64
N ARG A 516 -13.52 2.63 6.95
CA ARG A 516 -12.96 1.58 7.81
C ARG A 516 -14.08 0.63 8.25
N TRP A 517 -14.43 -0.31 7.39
CA TRP A 517 -15.41 -1.32 7.73
C TRP A 517 -14.73 -2.52 8.39
N LEU A 518 -15.39 -3.09 9.41
CA LEU A 518 -14.92 -4.30 10.07
C LEU A 518 -15.12 -5.50 9.15
N LEU A 519 -14.04 -6.26 8.92
CA LEU A 519 -14.08 -7.50 8.18
C LEU A 519 -14.47 -8.65 9.13
N LYS A 520 -15.20 -9.63 8.63
CA LYS A 520 -15.51 -10.85 9.39
C LYS A 520 -14.30 -11.78 9.45
N ALA A 521 -13.47 -11.77 8.42
CA ALA A 521 -12.24 -12.56 8.35
C ALA A 521 -11.17 -11.99 9.30
N LYS A 522 -10.48 -12.89 10.03
CA LYS A 522 -9.47 -12.55 11.04
C LYS A 522 -8.05 -12.97 10.67
N SER A 523 -7.89 -13.77 9.63
CA SER A 523 -6.59 -14.29 9.16
C SER A 523 -6.62 -14.57 7.67
N VAL A 524 -5.44 -14.72 7.05
CA VAL A 524 -5.28 -15.09 5.64
C VAL A 524 -5.89 -16.44 5.35
N ASP A 525 -5.76 -17.43 6.24
CA ASP A 525 -6.35 -18.77 6.08
C ASP A 525 -7.88 -18.73 5.99
N HIS A 526 -8.51 -17.77 6.65
CA HIS A 526 -9.95 -17.56 6.55
C HIS A 526 -10.36 -17.09 5.14
N PHE A 527 -9.51 -16.31 4.47
CA PHE A 527 -9.75 -15.93 3.06
C PHE A 527 -9.64 -17.15 2.14
N ILE A 528 -8.60 -17.98 2.32
CA ILE A 528 -8.39 -19.18 1.52
C ILE A 528 -9.55 -20.18 1.70
N SER A 529 -9.98 -20.42 2.95
CA SER A 529 -11.08 -21.33 3.24
C SER A 529 -12.42 -20.85 2.69
N SER A 530 -12.76 -19.58 2.91
CA SER A 530 -14.03 -18.99 2.43
C SER A 530 -14.12 -18.89 0.91
N LEU A 531 -13.04 -18.52 0.24
CA LEU A 531 -12.98 -18.49 -1.24
C LEU A 531 -12.84 -19.89 -1.84
N GLY A 532 -12.25 -20.83 -1.10
CA GLY A 532 -12.09 -22.22 -1.51
C GLY A 532 -13.42 -22.96 -1.74
N GLU A 533 -14.48 -22.56 -1.02
CA GLU A 533 -15.83 -23.11 -1.18
C GLU A 533 -16.41 -22.85 -2.60
N VAL A 534 -16.01 -21.74 -3.23
CA VAL A 534 -16.55 -21.29 -4.52
C VAL A 534 -15.57 -21.49 -5.66
N LEU A 535 -14.32 -21.12 -5.47
CA LEU A 535 -13.28 -21.15 -6.52
C LEU A 535 -12.51 -22.47 -6.56
N GLY A 536 -12.70 -23.37 -5.56
CA GLY A 536 -11.84 -24.51 -5.30
C GLY A 536 -10.55 -24.09 -4.57
N HIS A 537 -10.06 -24.95 -3.65
CA HIS A 537 -8.96 -24.63 -2.72
C HIS A 537 -7.67 -24.17 -3.43
N LEU A 538 -7.25 -24.85 -4.50
CA LEU A 538 -6.04 -24.52 -5.24
C LEU A 538 -6.11 -23.14 -5.95
N THR A 539 -7.30 -22.78 -6.43
CA THR A 539 -7.50 -21.47 -7.09
C THR A 539 -7.53 -20.36 -6.05
N ALA A 540 -8.24 -20.58 -4.93
CA ALA A 540 -8.33 -19.62 -3.84
C ALA A 540 -6.96 -19.35 -3.22
N GLU A 541 -6.18 -20.39 -2.92
CA GLU A 541 -4.82 -20.28 -2.41
C GLU A 541 -3.94 -19.46 -3.35
N ARG A 542 -3.95 -19.77 -4.63
CA ARG A 542 -3.14 -19.03 -5.63
C ARG A 542 -3.51 -17.55 -5.74
N GLU A 543 -4.82 -17.22 -5.75
CA GLU A 543 -5.25 -15.82 -5.86
C GLU A 543 -4.97 -15.02 -4.60
N VAL A 544 -5.08 -15.66 -3.43
CA VAL A 544 -4.72 -15.03 -2.14
C VAL A 544 -3.21 -14.84 -2.05
N GLU A 545 -2.39 -15.85 -2.37
CA GLU A 545 -0.92 -15.72 -2.40
C GLU A 545 -0.45 -14.65 -3.38
N GLN A 546 -1.09 -14.58 -4.55
CA GLN A 546 -0.81 -13.54 -5.53
C GLN A 546 -1.12 -12.15 -4.97
N ALA A 547 -2.25 -11.98 -4.30
CA ALA A 547 -2.62 -10.70 -3.67
C ALA A 547 -1.68 -10.32 -2.53
N LEU A 548 -1.23 -11.29 -1.72
CA LEU A 548 -0.20 -11.09 -0.69
C LEU A 548 1.12 -10.63 -1.30
N HIS A 549 1.57 -11.30 -2.36
CA HIS A 549 2.78 -10.92 -3.08
C HIS A 549 2.69 -9.50 -3.67
N ASP A 550 1.54 -9.15 -4.28
CA ASP A 550 1.31 -7.82 -4.88
C ASP A 550 1.33 -6.69 -3.83
N LEU A 551 0.94 -7.00 -2.60
CA LEU A 551 0.93 -6.08 -1.46
C LEU A 551 2.21 -6.11 -0.62
N GLY A 552 3.11 -7.09 -0.85
CA GLY A 552 4.30 -7.31 -0.04
C GLY A 552 3.99 -7.75 1.40
N MET A 553 2.89 -8.48 1.61
CA MET A 553 2.42 -8.93 2.93
C MET A 553 2.82 -10.38 3.21
N SER A 554 3.00 -10.71 4.49
CA SER A 554 3.27 -12.08 4.94
C SER A 554 1.98 -12.90 5.05
N HIS A 555 2.10 -14.24 5.04
CA HIS A 555 0.96 -15.14 5.21
C HIS A 555 0.38 -15.12 6.64
N GLU A 556 1.20 -14.72 7.63
CA GLU A 556 0.80 -14.61 9.04
C GLU A 556 0.09 -13.29 9.38
N GLU A 557 -0.24 -12.48 8.38
CA GLU A 557 -0.84 -11.17 8.57
C GLU A 557 -2.26 -11.27 9.17
N SER A 558 -2.49 -10.59 10.27
CA SER A 558 -3.77 -10.60 11.00
C SER A 558 -4.35 -9.20 11.27
N ARG A 559 -3.60 -8.14 10.95
CA ARG A 559 -4.02 -6.76 11.20
C ARG A 559 -5.26 -6.38 10.38
N PRO A 560 -6.30 -5.80 10.99
CA PRO A 560 -7.55 -5.46 10.30
C PRO A 560 -7.36 -4.56 9.08
N TYR A 561 -6.46 -3.59 9.15
CA TYR A 561 -6.10 -2.73 8.03
C TYR A 561 -5.50 -3.52 6.86
N ALA A 562 -4.56 -4.40 7.14
CA ALA A 562 -3.89 -5.22 6.14
C ALA A 562 -4.87 -6.20 5.48
N LEU A 563 -5.75 -6.82 6.26
CA LEU A 563 -6.79 -7.71 5.76
C LEU A 563 -7.83 -6.98 4.88
N ARG A 564 -8.17 -5.70 5.19
CA ARG A 564 -9.01 -4.89 4.30
C ARG A 564 -8.32 -4.65 2.95
N ARG A 565 -7.04 -4.30 2.94
CA ARG A 565 -6.25 -4.14 1.71
C ARG A 565 -6.14 -5.44 0.93
N LEU A 566 -5.97 -6.57 1.62
CA LEU A 566 -5.95 -7.89 0.99
C LEU A 566 -7.29 -8.18 0.29
N ARG A 567 -8.43 -7.91 0.95
CA ARG A 567 -9.75 -8.09 0.36
C ARG A 567 -9.93 -7.24 -0.91
N ASP A 568 -9.55 -5.96 -0.85
CA ASP A 568 -9.67 -5.05 -2.00
C ASP A 568 -8.75 -5.49 -3.16
N GLN A 569 -7.55 -5.98 -2.86
CA GLN A 569 -6.64 -6.51 -3.88
C GLN A 569 -7.18 -7.80 -4.51
N ILE A 570 -7.74 -8.70 -3.71
CA ILE A 570 -8.41 -9.92 -4.21
C ILE A 570 -9.63 -9.54 -5.07
N GLU A 571 -10.45 -8.56 -4.64
CA GLU A 571 -11.57 -8.06 -5.47
C GLU A 571 -11.06 -7.54 -6.82
N SER A 572 -9.97 -6.79 -6.81
CA SER A 572 -9.34 -6.28 -8.04
C SER A 572 -8.84 -7.41 -8.94
N ASN A 573 -8.10 -8.39 -8.39
CA ASN A 573 -7.56 -9.52 -9.15
C ASN A 573 -8.69 -10.38 -9.74
N LEU A 574 -9.70 -10.72 -8.94
CA LEU A 574 -10.87 -11.48 -9.39
C LEU A 574 -11.72 -10.70 -10.40
N SER A 575 -11.80 -9.36 -10.30
CA SER A 575 -12.49 -8.52 -11.28
C SER A 575 -11.90 -8.66 -12.67
N GLY A 576 -10.59 -8.79 -12.78
CA GLY A 576 -9.91 -9.04 -14.06
C GLY A 576 -10.17 -10.45 -14.62
N LEU A 577 -10.47 -11.42 -13.77
CA LEU A 577 -10.68 -12.81 -14.13
C LEU A 577 -12.15 -13.16 -14.43
N LEU A 578 -13.07 -12.68 -13.59
CA LEU A 578 -14.48 -13.05 -13.54
C LEU A 578 -15.43 -11.88 -13.86
N GLY A 579 -14.89 -10.68 -14.02
CA GLY A 579 -15.64 -9.43 -14.12
C GLY A 579 -15.99 -8.83 -12.75
N PRO A 580 -16.16 -7.48 -12.67
CA PRO A 580 -16.28 -6.76 -11.40
C PRO A 580 -17.57 -7.07 -10.63
N SER A 581 -18.66 -7.40 -11.30
CA SER A 581 -19.94 -7.72 -10.65
C SER A 581 -19.90 -9.07 -9.96
N VAL A 582 -19.37 -10.10 -10.64
CA VAL A 582 -19.24 -11.46 -10.08
C VAL A 582 -18.24 -11.48 -8.94
N ALA A 583 -17.09 -10.84 -9.11
CA ALA A 583 -16.07 -10.73 -8.07
C ALA A 583 -16.61 -10.03 -6.82
N HIS A 584 -17.33 -8.93 -6.98
CA HIS A 584 -17.93 -8.19 -5.87
C HIS A 584 -18.99 -9.01 -5.13
N GLU A 585 -19.92 -9.63 -5.84
CA GLU A 585 -20.98 -10.46 -5.26
C GLU A 585 -20.40 -11.66 -4.49
N MET A 586 -19.37 -12.31 -5.06
CA MET A 586 -18.67 -13.42 -4.41
C MET A 586 -18.02 -12.99 -3.10
N LEU A 587 -17.28 -11.87 -3.10
CA LEU A 587 -16.63 -11.37 -1.90
C LEU A 587 -17.62 -10.82 -0.85
N ASP A 588 -18.69 -10.19 -1.26
CA ASP A 588 -19.73 -9.73 -0.33
C ASP A 588 -20.50 -10.89 0.32
N THR A 589 -20.62 -12.02 -0.37
CA THR A 589 -21.28 -13.23 0.16
C THR A 589 -20.35 -14.01 1.12
N HIS A 590 -19.10 -14.24 0.74
CA HIS A 590 -18.19 -15.12 1.49
C HIS A 590 -17.25 -14.38 2.44
N LEU A 591 -16.92 -13.12 2.17
CA LEU A 591 -16.06 -12.25 2.99
C LEU A 591 -16.76 -10.90 3.27
N PRO A 592 -17.96 -10.92 3.89
CA PRO A 592 -18.75 -9.70 4.09
C PRO A 592 -18.10 -8.75 5.08
N TYR A 593 -18.31 -7.45 4.84
CA TYR A 593 -18.07 -6.43 5.85
C TYR A 593 -19.20 -6.45 6.89
N GLN A 594 -18.85 -6.31 8.17
CA GLN A 594 -19.83 -6.12 9.24
C GLN A 594 -20.28 -4.64 9.25
N ILE A 595 -21.43 -4.36 8.68
CA ILE A 595 -22.02 -3.02 8.74
C ILE A 595 -22.79 -2.93 10.06
N ARG A 596 -22.30 -2.12 11.03
CA ARG A 596 -23.10 -1.72 12.19
C ARG A 596 -23.88 -0.46 11.81
N PRO A 597 -25.24 -0.48 11.82
CA PRO A 597 -26.05 0.67 11.42
C PRO A 597 -25.88 1.91 12.32
N GLU A 598 -25.37 1.73 13.53
CA GLU A 598 -25.32 2.77 14.58
C GLU A 598 -24.05 3.61 14.58
N ASN A 599 -23.01 3.24 13.84
CA ASN A 599 -21.77 4.02 13.76
C ASN A 599 -21.40 4.31 12.30
N PRO A 600 -21.38 5.59 11.87
CA PRO A 600 -20.80 5.93 10.58
C PRO A 600 -19.33 5.48 10.59
N ALA A 601 -18.98 4.67 9.60
CA ALA A 601 -17.64 4.16 9.44
C ALA A 601 -16.63 5.32 9.41
N SER A 602 -15.57 5.23 10.22
CA SER A 602 -14.47 6.19 10.18
C SER A 602 -13.68 6.04 8.87
N GLU A 603 -13.11 7.14 8.39
CA GLU A 603 -12.31 7.15 7.17
C GLU A 603 -10.94 6.50 7.41
N ASP A 604 -10.43 5.76 6.44
CA ASP A 604 -9.12 5.10 6.54
C ASP A 604 -7.98 6.07 6.19
N ILE A 605 -7.41 6.68 7.21
CA ILE A 605 -6.35 7.70 7.10
C ILE A 605 -5.07 7.09 6.50
N HIS A 606 -4.73 5.86 6.86
CA HIS A 606 -3.49 5.20 6.39
C HIS A 606 -3.53 4.91 4.89
N TYR A 607 -4.68 4.54 4.35
CA TYR A 607 -4.84 4.36 2.91
C TYR A 607 -4.62 5.67 2.16
N VAL A 608 -5.15 6.78 2.68
CA VAL A 608 -4.95 8.10 2.08
C VAL A 608 -3.47 8.53 2.15
N GLU A 609 -2.79 8.24 3.26
CA GLU A 609 -1.38 8.55 3.44
C GLU A 609 -0.49 7.77 2.47
N SER A 610 -0.68 6.46 2.34
CA SER A 610 0.08 5.66 1.38
C SER A 610 -0.14 6.13 -0.06
N ARG A 611 -1.37 6.52 -0.41
CA ARG A 611 -1.69 7.09 -1.73
C ARG A 611 -1.08 8.47 -1.96
N LEU A 612 -1.02 9.32 -0.94
CA LEU A 612 -0.37 10.63 -1.05
C LEU A 612 1.15 10.50 -1.21
N GLU A 613 1.78 9.51 -0.60
CA GLU A 613 3.19 9.19 -0.82
C GLU A 613 3.46 8.75 -2.27
N ASP A 614 2.60 7.93 -2.86
CA ASP A 614 2.68 7.52 -4.27
C ASP A 614 2.56 8.72 -5.24
N TYR A 615 1.81 9.74 -4.85
CA TYR A 615 1.61 10.96 -5.63
C TYR A 615 2.61 12.09 -5.35
N LYS A 616 3.51 11.94 -4.38
CA LYS A 616 4.48 12.94 -3.92
C LYS A 616 5.19 13.71 -5.05
N HIS A 617 5.57 13.03 -6.12
CA HIS A 617 6.27 13.63 -7.26
C HIS A 617 5.36 14.36 -8.27
N ARG A 618 4.04 14.36 -8.05
CA ARG A 618 3.04 14.96 -8.97
C ARG A 618 2.30 16.14 -8.36
N LEU A 619 2.46 16.39 -7.07
CA LEU A 619 1.82 17.50 -6.38
C LEU A 619 2.56 18.81 -6.73
N SER A 620 1.82 19.85 -7.08
CA SER A 620 2.35 21.18 -7.37
C SER A 620 1.45 22.27 -6.77
N GLY A 621 2.01 23.44 -6.50
CA GLY A 621 1.28 24.59 -5.94
C GLY A 621 0.77 24.33 -4.51
N LEU A 622 -0.43 24.80 -4.18
CA LEU A 622 -1.05 24.71 -2.85
C LEU A 622 -1.12 23.26 -2.32
N ALA A 623 -1.35 22.29 -3.20
CA ALA A 623 -1.39 20.88 -2.81
C ALA A 623 -0.02 20.38 -2.31
N ALA A 624 1.08 20.84 -2.90
CA ALA A 624 2.43 20.53 -2.44
C ALA A 624 2.76 21.19 -1.10
N GLU A 625 2.29 22.41 -0.87
CA GLU A 625 2.46 23.12 0.40
C GLU A 625 1.65 22.44 1.52
N LEU A 626 0.41 22.06 1.25
CA LEU A 626 -0.42 21.30 2.22
C LEU A 626 0.20 19.95 2.56
N ASP A 627 0.74 19.24 1.57
CA ASP A 627 1.42 17.98 1.82
C ASP A 627 2.74 18.17 2.60
N ALA A 628 3.48 19.24 2.35
CA ALA A 628 4.66 19.61 3.13
C ALA A 628 4.30 19.94 4.59
N LEU A 629 3.21 20.69 4.81
CA LEU A 629 2.71 21.03 6.15
C LEU A 629 2.23 19.77 6.89
N ARG A 630 1.50 18.89 6.21
CA ARG A 630 1.07 17.60 6.76
C ARG A 630 2.26 16.74 7.22
N ARG A 631 3.29 16.63 6.36
CA ARG A 631 4.52 15.89 6.70
C ARG A 631 5.25 16.51 7.88
N PHE A 632 5.33 17.84 7.94
CA PHE A 632 5.91 18.55 9.08
C PHE A 632 5.17 18.22 10.39
N HIS A 633 3.83 18.27 10.39
CA HIS A 633 3.04 17.93 11.58
C HIS A 633 3.21 16.44 11.96
N ARG A 634 3.21 15.54 10.98
CA ARG A 634 3.44 14.11 11.24
C ARG A 634 4.83 13.86 11.83
N GLN A 635 5.87 14.48 11.27
CA GLN A 635 7.23 14.36 11.78
C GLN A 635 7.34 14.94 13.20
N THR A 636 6.70 16.08 13.44
CA THR A 636 6.66 16.67 14.77
C THR A 636 6.04 15.73 15.81
N LEU A 637 4.90 15.12 15.49
CA LEU A 637 4.25 14.16 16.38
C LEU A 637 5.09 12.88 16.58
N TYR A 638 5.78 12.43 15.54
CA TYR A 638 6.63 11.26 15.59
C TYR A 638 7.86 11.46 16.48
N ASP A 639 8.47 12.65 16.44
CA ASP A 639 9.69 12.98 17.19
C ASP A 639 9.41 13.58 18.58
N LEU A 640 8.13 13.70 19.02
CA LEU A 640 7.82 14.13 20.38
C LEU A 640 8.46 13.20 21.42
N PRO A 641 9.08 13.76 22.50
CA PRO A 641 9.73 12.96 23.54
C PRO A 641 8.74 12.30 24.50
N ILE A 642 7.45 12.40 24.25
CA ILE A 642 6.38 11.76 25.00
C ILE A 642 5.71 10.71 24.11
N GLY A 643 5.30 9.59 24.70
CA GLY A 643 4.59 8.53 23.97
C GLY A 643 3.21 9.02 23.50
N VAL A 644 2.93 8.92 22.21
CA VAL A 644 1.62 9.30 21.63
C VAL A 644 1.05 8.13 20.83
N CYS A 645 -0.12 7.64 21.26
CA CYS A 645 -0.92 6.65 20.58
C CYS A 645 -2.25 7.28 20.18
N SER A 646 -2.61 7.26 18.90
CA SER A 646 -3.95 7.64 18.47
C SER A 646 -4.76 6.42 18.06
N LEU A 647 -6.03 6.40 18.49
CA LEU A 647 -6.98 5.30 18.30
C LEU A 647 -8.15 5.76 17.45
N GLY A 648 -8.57 4.92 16.53
CA GLY A 648 -9.81 5.09 15.79
C GLY A 648 -11.03 4.77 16.67
N ARG A 649 -12.23 5.04 16.14
CA ARG A 649 -13.50 4.70 16.82
C ARG A 649 -13.68 3.21 17.10
N ASP A 650 -13.01 2.37 16.35
CA ASP A 650 -12.99 0.90 16.42
C ASP A 650 -11.85 0.36 17.29
N LEU A 651 -11.13 1.24 17.99
CA LEU A 651 -9.95 0.95 18.83
C LEU A 651 -8.76 0.39 18.02
N GLU A 652 -8.74 0.63 16.71
CA GLU A 652 -7.59 0.35 15.87
C GLU A 652 -6.55 1.46 16.05
N ILE A 653 -5.27 1.06 16.18
CA ILE A 653 -4.15 1.98 16.40
C ILE A 653 -3.84 2.70 15.08
N LEU A 654 -3.94 4.04 15.10
CA LEU A 654 -3.73 4.90 13.94
C LEU A 654 -2.34 5.50 13.88
N SER A 655 -1.74 5.77 15.03
CA SER A 655 -0.38 6.29 15.11
C SER A 655 0.31 5.77 16.37
N TRP A 656 1.61 5.55 16.24
CA TRP A 656 2.50 5.08 17.28
C TRP A 656 3.83 5.79 17.08
N ASN A 657 4.19 6.70 17.99
CA ASN A 657 5.36 7.54 17.78
C ASN A 657 6.64 6.89 18.32
N ARG A 658 7.78 7.51 18.02
CA ARG A 658 9.11 7.02 18.40
C ARG A 658 9.27 6.82 19.91
N ALA A 659 8.77 7.75 20.73
CA ALA A 659 8.88 7.64 22.17
C ALA A 659 8.15 6.40 22.71
N LEU A 660 6.96 6.06 22.15
CA LEU A 660 6.26 4.82 22.48
C LEU A 660 7.03 3.57 22.04
N MET A 661 7.68 3.59 20.88
CA MET A 661 8.53 2.46 20.46
C MET A 661 9.68 2.22 21.44
N GLU A 662 10.31 3.31 21.90
CA GLU A 662 11.41 3.23 22.88
C GLU A 662 10.93 2.80 24.28
N MET A 663 9.71 3.21 24.69
CA MET A 663 9.12 2.81 25.97
C MET A 663 8.67 1.36 25.99
N THR A 664 8.02 0.92 24.91
CA THR A 664 7.35 -0.39 24.84
C THR A 664 8.20 -1.48 24.20
N SER A 665 9.25 -1.09 23.45
CA SER A 665 10.04 -1.96 22.58
C SER A 665 9.24 -2.63 21.46
N ILE A 666 8.10 -2.02 21.06
CA ILE A 666 7.22 -2.49 19.98
C ILE A 666 7.36 -1.53 18.81
N CYS A 667 7.64 -2.07 17.62
CA CYS A 667 7.83 -1.27 16.41
C CYS A 667 6.48 -0.72 15.90
N ASP A 668 6.49 0.50 15.33
CA ASP A 668 5.29 1.14 14.76
C ASP A 668 4.71 0.34 13.59
N ASP A 669 5.56 -0.24 12.74
CA ASP A 669 5.14 -1.07 11.60
C ASP A 669 4.34 -2.32 12.03
N ASP A 670 4.57 -2.85 13.23
CA ASP A 670 3.89 -4.03 13.75
C ASP A 670 2.53 -3.69 14.38
N VAL A 671 2.39 -2.47 14.87
CA VAL A 671 1.25 -2.04 15.71
C VAL A 671 0.23 -1.21 14.92
N ILE A 672 0.67 -0.38 13.98
CA ILE A 672 -0.23 0.46 13.21
C ILE A 672 -1.19 -0.41 12.38
N GLY A 673 -2.50 -0.17 12.54
CA GLY A 673 -3.55 -0.94 11.89
C GLY A 673 -3.95 -2.22 12.64
N SER A 674 -3.34 -2.53 13.81
CA SER A 674 -3.77 -3.58 14.72
C SER A 674 -4.79 -3.03 15.75
N ARG A 675 -5.45 -3.91 16.48
CA ARG A 675 -6.31 -3.50 17.61
C ARG A 675 -5.46 -3.38 18.87
N LEU A 676 -5.90 -2.51 19.77
CA LEU A 676 -5.24 -2.36 21.06
C LEU A 676 -5.20 -3.68 21.86
N THR A 677 -6.18 -4.55 21.65
CA THR A 677 -6.26 -5.88 22.28
C THR A 677 -5.22 -6.86 21.74
N ASP A 678 -4.53 -6.55 20.68
CA ASP A 678 -3.54 -7.43 20.03
C ASP A 678 -2.10 -7.06 20.43
N LEU A 679 -1.94 -6.04 21.31
CA LEU A 679 -0.64 -5.63 21.87
C LEU A 679 -0.06 -6.68 22.81
N ALA A 680 1.27 -6.68 22.94
CA ALA A 680 1.97 -7.52 23.91
C ALA A 680 1.76 -7.02 25.36
N GLU A 681 1.67 -7.96 26.30
CA GLU A 681 1.67 -7.66 27.73
C GLU A 681 3.04 -7.05 28.18
N PRO A 682 3.05 -6.13 29.12
CA PRO A 682 1.94 -5.65 29.98
C PRO A 682 1.16 -4.45 29.40
N TRP A 683 1.52 -3.97 28.23
CA TRP A 683 0.96 -2.75 27.63
C TRP A 683 -0.50 -2.91 27.22
N GLN A 684 -0.89 -4.12 26.78
CA GLN A 684 -2.28 -4.44 26.44
C GLN A 684 -3.20 -4.19 27.62
N THR A 685 -2.89 -4.80 28.76
CA THR A 685 -3.72 -4.68 29.99
C THR A 685 -3.80 -3.24 30.46
N LEU A 686 -2.65 -2.53 30.55
CA LEU A 686 -2.63 -1.14 31.01
C LEU A 686 -3.48 -0.21 30.15
N LEU A 687 -3.28 -0.24 28.84
CA LEU A 687 -3.96 0.67 27.90
C LEU A 687 -5.46 0.32 27.80
N ASN A 688 -5.79 -0.97 27.79
CA ASN A 688 -7.18 -1.42 27.75
C ASN A 688 -7.97 -1.05 29.02
N ASP A 689 -7.37 -1.25 30.19
CA ASP A 689 -7.98 -0.88 31.47
C ASP A 689 -8.14 0.64 31.60
N PHE A 690 -7.17 1.40 31.13
CA PHE A 690 -7.25 2.86 31.09
C PHE A 690 -8.39 3.34 30.17
N LEU A 691 -8.58 2.73 29.02
CA LEU A 691 -9.66 3.07 28.10
C LEU A 691 -11.06 2.79 28.67
N HIS A 692 -11.21 1.72 29.45
CA HIS A 692 -12.48 1.35 30.07
C HIS A 692 -12.71 2.09 31.39
N SER A 693 -11.68 2.76 31.94
CA SER A 693 -11.84 3.57 33.13
C SER A 693 -12.58 4.89 32.82
N PRO A 694 -13.35 5.45 33.76
CA PRO A 694 -13.97 6.77 33.60
C PRO A 694 -12.93 7.91 33.68
N ASN A 695 -11.70 7.64 34.04
CA ASN A 695 -10.66 8.64 34.30
C ASN A 695 -10.03 9.10 32.97
N VAL A 696 -9.81 10.41 32.87
CA VAL A 696 -9.11 11.03 31.73
C VAL A 696 -7.60 11.03 31.92
N GLN A 697 -7.15 10.86 33.19
CA GLN A 697 -5.76 10.88 33.61
C GLN A 697 -5.50 9.78 34.65
N LEU A 698 -4.36 9.14 34.57
CA LEU A 698 -3.89 8.13 35.50
C LEU A 698 -2.40 8.41 35.76
N TYR A 699 -2.04 8.59 37.03
CA TYR A 699 -0.69 8.96 37.41
C TYR A 699 0.03 7.82 38.11
N ASN A 700 1.37 7.82 38.05
CA ASN A 700 2.29 6.96 38.80
C ASN A 700 1.92 5.47 38.73
N GLN A 701 1.76 4.97 37.49
CA GLN A 701 1.54 3.55 37.28
C GLN A 701 2.85 2.82 37.07
N GLU A 702 3.13 1.87 37.96
CA GLU A 702 4.29 1.02 37.86
C GLU A 702 4.06 -0.13 36.87
N ILE A 703 4.95 -0.29 35.91
CA ILE A 703 4.93 -1.37 34.93
C ILE A 703 6.25 -2.11 34.98
N VAL A 704 6.19 -3.42 35.09
CA VAL A 704 7.37 -4.29 34.99
C VAL A 704 7.41 -4.88 33.59
N SER A 705 8.34 -4.38 32.77
CA SER A 705 8.58 -4.88 31.40
C SER A 705 10.03 -5.34 31.25
N ILE A 706 10.23 -6.57 30.77
CA ILE A 706 11.55 -7.17 30.50
C ILE A 706 12.51 -7.04 31.72
N GLY A 707 11.98 -7.21 32.98
CA GLY A 707 12.77 -7.16 34.20
C GLY A 707 13.18 -5.75 34.65
N GLN A 708 12.66 -4.69 34.05
CA GLN A 708 12.82 -3.31 34.48
C GLN A 708 11.48 -2.73 34.92
N SER A 709 11.46 -2.07 36.08
CA SER A 709 10.30 -1.31 36.55
C SER A 709 10.34 0.09 35.93
N ARG A 710 9.23 0.50 35.32
CA ARG A 710 9.00 1.85 34.78
C ARG A 710 7.77 2.47 35.41
N TRP A 711 7.81 3.77 35.62
CA TRP A 711 6.68 4.56 36.10
C TRP A 711 6.16 5.44 34.97
N VAL A 712 4.85 5.35 34.70
CA VAL A 712 4.24 6.09 33.59
C VAL A 712 2.98 6.84 34.04
N ASN A 713 2.78 8.03 33.47
CA ASN A 713 1.53 8.78 33.52
C ASN A 713 0.79 8.61 32.21
N LEU A 714 -0.52 8.43 32.28
CA LEU A 714 -1.39 8.31 31.10
C LEU A 714 -2.38 9.47 31.09
N HIS A 715 -2.57 10.06 29.89
CA HIS A 715 -3.54 11.09 29.63
C HIS A 715 -4.35 10.72 28.39
N ARG A 716 -5.66 10.96 28.42
CA ARG A 716 -6.58 10.67 27.31
C ARG A 716 -7.24 11.96 26.81
N ALA A 717 -7.24 12.16 25.50
CA ALA A 717 -7.94 13.25 24.83
C ALA A 717 -8.84 12.70 23.71
N PHE A 718 -9.99 13.34 23.50
CA PHE A 718 -10.92 13.00 22.44
C PHE A 718 -10.77 13.97 21.26
N ILE A 719 -10.76 13.44 20.03
CA ILE A 719 -10.69 14.23 18.81
C ILE A 719 -12.08 14.26 18.15
N GLY A 720 -12.70 15.45 18.00
CA GLY A 720 -13.97 15.66 17.31
C GLY A 720 -14.73 16.87 17.83
N GLU A 721 -15.64 17.44 16.97
CA GLU A 721 -16.38 18.68 17.21
C GLU A 721 -17.53 18.59 18.24
N SER A 722 -17.73 17.47 18.94
CA SER A 722 -18.89 17.32 19.82
C SER A 722 -18.48 17.34 21.29
N GLU A 723 -18.90 18.37 22.01
CA GLU A 723 -18.80 18.53 23.48
C GLU A 723 -19.55 17.45 24.30
N LYS A 724 -20.21 16.49 23.66
CA LYS A 724 -20.83 15.33 24.31
C LYS A 724 -19.88 14.14 24.32
N ALA A 725 -18.79 14.29 25.04
CA ALA A 725 -17.60 13.44 25.08
C ALA A 725 -17.75 12.09 25.82
N LEU A 726 -18.94 11.60 26.05
CA LEU A 726 -19.15 10.33 26.78
C LEU A 726 -19.70 9.19 25.91
N ASP A 727 -19.88 9.43 24.60
CA ASP A 727 -20.22 8.35 23.68
C ASP A 727 -18.94 7.66 23.20
N MET A 728 -18.83 6.37 23.39
CA MET A 728 -17.72 5.46 22.99
C MET A 728 -17.43 5.44 21.47
N GLY A 729 -17.72 6.52 20.75
CA GLY A 729 -17.63 6.62 19.30
C GLY A 729 -16.69 7.71 18.75
N SER A 730 -15.90 8.42 19.56
CA SER A 730 -14.94 9.43 19.10
C SER A 730 -13.53 8.85 18.96
N SER A 731 -12.73 9.34 18.00
CA SER A 731 -11.30 9.02 17.93
C SER A 731 -10.59 9.56 19.18
N GLN A 732 -9.66 8.79 19.74
CA GLN A 732 -9.01 9.10 21.01
C GLN A 732 -7.50 9.19 20.80
N VAL A 733 -6.84 10.04 21.60
CA VAL A 733 -5.39 10.09 21.72
C VAL A 733 -5.02 9.76 23.16
N ILE A 734 -4.11 8.81 23.33
CA ILE A 734 -3.49 8.48 24.60
C ILE A 734 -2.08 9.00 24.57
N VAL A 735 -1.70 9.76 25.59
CA VAL A 735 -0.37 10.27 25.82
C VAL A 735 0.23 9.55 27.01
N LEU A 736 1.41 8.98 26.84
CA LEU A 736 2.21 8.34 27.89
C LEU A 736 3.45 9.17 28.19
N GLU A 737 3.67 9.48 29.45
CA GLU A 737 4.85 10.16 29.95
C GLU A 737 5.64 9.21 30.85
N ASP A 738 6.92 8.97 30.54
CA ASP A 738 7.81 8.18 31.37
C ASP A 738 8.35 9.09 32.50
N VAL A 739 7.92 8.81 33.72
CA VAL A 739 8.32 9.55 34.93
C VAL A 739 9.26 8.75 35.82
N THR A 740 9.85 7.68 35.29
CA THR A 740 10.72 6.77 36.05
C THR A 740 11.91 7.47 36.71
N GLU A 741 12.58 8.37 35.99
CA GLU A 741 13.70 9.13 36.51
C GLU A 741 13.25 10.16 37.56
N LEU A 742 12.10 10.79 37.34
CA LEU A 742 11.52 11.73 38.27
C LEU A 742 11.15 11.05 39.61
N GLU A 743 10.45 9.94 39.59
CA GLU A 743 10.08 9.16 40.78
C GLU A 743 11.30 8.66 41.51
N ARG A 744 12.34 8.22 40.78
CA ARG A 744 13.62 7.82 41.40
C ARG A 744 14.30 8.97 42.09
N LEU A 745 14.32 10.16 41.49
CA LEU A 745 14.90 11.36 42.10
C LEU A 745 14.11 11.85 43.31
N GLU A 746 12.76 11.83 43.23
CA GLU A 746 11.90 12.19 44.36
C GLU A 746 12.08 11.24 45.54
N SER A 747 12.18 9.92 45.28
CA SER A 747 12.48 8.93 46.31
C SER A 747 13.85 9.16 46.94
N GLN A 748 14.88 9.47 46.12
CA GLN A 748 16.22 9.82 46.66
C GLN A 748 16.21 11.11 47.46
N LEU A 749 15.48 12.15 47.02
CA LEU A 749 15.33 13.41 47.79
C LEU A 749 14.64 13.17 49.12
N ALA A 750 13.56 12.44 49.16
CA ALA A 750 12.85 12.10 50.42
C ALA A 750 13.71 11.31 51.36
N HIS A 751 14.55 10.38 50.85
CA HIS A 751 15.54 9.65 51.66
C HIS A 751 16.59 10.59 52.22
N ASN A 752 17.18 11.48 51.44
CA ASN A 752 18.20 12.44 51.83
C ASN A 752 17.65 13.47 52.84
N GLU A 753 16.41 13.95 52.68
CA GLU A 753 15.77 14.84 53.63
C GLU A 753 15.55 14.18 54.99
N ARG A 754 15.18 12.88 55.04
CA ARG A 754 15.07 12.11 56.30
C ARG A 754 16.42 11.99 57.00
N LEU A 755 17.49 11.70 56.27
CA LEU A 755 18.85 11.61 56.82
C LEU A 755 19.32 12.96 57.34
N ALA A 756 19.11 14.04 56.62
CA ALA A 756 19.48 15.38 57.06
C ALA A 756 18.72 15.85 58.33
N ALA A 757 17.42 15.50 58.40
CA ALA A 757 16.62 15.78 59.62
C ALA A 757 17.14 15.00 60.84
N LEU A 758 17.47 13.71 60.66
CA LEU A 758 18.06 12.86 61.70
C LEU A 758 19.44 13.39 62.16
N GLY A 759 20.26 13.91 61.24
CA GLY A 759 21.54 14.51 61.53
C GLY A 759 21.46 15.75 62.44
N ARG A 760 20.55 16.65 62.12
CA ARG A 760 20.31 17.87 62.92
C ARG A 760 19.85 17.51 64.34
N LEU A 761 18.92 16.54 64.45
CA LEU A 761 18.43 16.08 65.74
C LEU A 761 19.55 15.39 66.55
N ALA A 762 20.34 14.55 65.93
CA ALA A 762 21.46 13.85 66.58
C ALA A 762 22.50 14.79 67.16
N ALA A 763 22.86 15.85 66.43
CA ALA A 763 23.85 16.84 66.95
C ALA A 763 23.34 17.64 68.15
N GLY A 764 22.05 18.02 68.14
CA GLY A 764 21.43 18.72 69.28
C GLY A 764 21.32 17.83 70.51
N VAL A 765 20.84 16.60 70.34
CA VAL A 765 20.73 15.61 71.42
C VAL A 765 22.05 15.23 71.99
N ALA A 766 23.11 15.15 71.26
CA ALA A 766 24.43 14.81 71.66
C ALA A 766 25.04 15.88 72.60
N HIS A 767 24.81 17.16 72.31
CA HIS A 767 25.29 18.27 73.12
C HIS A 767 24.50 18.36 74.44
N GLU A 768 23.20 18.14 74.42
CA GLU A 768 22.34 18.20 75.55
C GLU A 768 22.49 16.99 76.51
N ILE A 769 22.79 15.79 76.04
CA ILE A 769 23.08 14.61 76.86
C ILE A 769 24.54 14.60 77.31
N GLY A 770 25.49 15.06 76.50
CA GLY A 770 26.94 15.11 76.86
C GLY A 770 27.22 15.93 78.08
N ASN A 771 26.51 17.05 78.27
CA ASN A 771 26.74 17.95 79.44
C ASN A 771 26.35 17.29 80.79
N PRO A 772 25.14 16.74 81.00
CA PRO A 772 24.80 16.09 82.23
C PRO A 772 25.61 14.81 82.51
N VAL A 773 25.93 14.02 81.41
CA VAL A 773 26.72 12.81 81.60
C VAL A 773 28.12 13.13 82.04
N THR A 774 28.77 14.19 81.56
CA THR A 774 30.06 14.66 81.99
C THR A 774 29.97 15.11 83.45
N GLY A 775 28.89 15.79 83.82
CA GLY A 775 28.67 16.18 85.24
C GLY A 775 28.56 14.97 86.19
N ILE A 776 27.78 13.93 85.74
CA ILE A 776 27.63 12.70 86.57
C ILE A 776 28.97 11.97 86.65
N ALA A 777 29.76 11.91 85.58
CA ALA A 777 31.08 11.30 85.59
C ALA A 777 32.04 11.99 86.54
N CYS A 778 32.05 13.34 86.53
CA CYS A 778 32.91 14.13 87.47
C CYS A 778 32.48 13.89 88.87
N LEU A 779 31.17 13.85 89.16
CA LEU A 779 30.70 13.57 90.53
C LEU A 779 31.09 12.18 91.04
N ALA A 780 30.95 11.17 90.15
CA ALA A 780 31.34 9.80 90.49
C ALA A 780 32.87 9.65 90.65
N GLN A 781 33.68 10.37 89.83
CA GLN A 781 35.13 10.41 90.01
C GLN A 781 35.54 11.03 91.33
N ASN A 782 34.92 12.14 91.78
CA ASN A 782 35.12 12.80 93.01
C ASN A 782 34.79 11.89 94.19
N LEU A 783 33.61 11.21 94.15
CA LEU A 783 33.20 10.25 95.15
C LEU A 783 34.21 9.10 95.29
N LYS A 784 34.70 8.56 94.16
CA LYS A 784 35.71 7.50 94.11
C LYS A 784 37.07 7.94 94.75
N ALA A 785 37.46 9.20 94.55
CA ALA A 785 38.68 9.77 95.04
C ALA A 785 38.62 10.18 96.48
N GLU A 786 37.48 10.67 97.02
CA GLU A 786 37.32 11.25 98.36
C GLU A 786 36.98 10.17 99.40
N TYR A 787 36.27 9.11 99.07
CA TYR A 787 35.85 8.07 100.02
C TYR A 787 36.58 6.75 99.76
N LYS A 788 37.07 6.11 100.91
CA LYS A 788 37.77 4.82 100.85
C LYS A 788 36.90 3.63 101.21
N ASP A 789 35.60 3.80 101.26
CA ASP A 789 34.62 2.76 101.52
C ASP A 789 34.46 1.89 100.19
N PRO A 790 34.63 0.53 100.30
CA PRO A 790 34.64 -0.39 99.19
C PRO A 790 33.32 -0.31 98.42
N ASP A 791 32.14 -0.16 99.05
CA ASP A 791 30.84 -0.11 98.45
C ASP A 791 30.61 1.17 97.64
N ILE A 792 31.15 2.32 98.10
CA ILE A 792 31.14 3.62 97.43
C ILE A 792 32.02 3.59 96.18
N ILE A 793 33.22 2.96 96.30
CA ILE A 793 34.18 2.82 95.17
C ILE A 793 33.57 1.95 94.10
N GLU A 794 32.90 0.84 94.51
CA GLU A 794 32.23 -0.06 93.50
C GLU A 794 31.10 0.65 92.86
N ALA A 795 30.17 1.28 93.53
CA ALA A 795 29.07 2.05 93.02
C ALA A 795 29.54 3.20 92.09
N SER A 796 30.59 3.95 92.52
CA SER A 796 31.16 5.02 91.69
C SER A 796 31.81 4.47 90.40
N SER A 797 32.44 3.32 90.47
CA SER A 797 32.99 2.65 89.30
C SER A 797 31.91 2.16 88.34
N LEU A 798 30.82 1.65 88.85
CA LEU A 798 29.62 1.26 88.07
C LEU A 798 29.02 2.49 87.36
N ILE A 799 28.87 3.62 88.05
CA ILE A 799 28.33 4.88 87.45
C ILE A 799 29.27 5.36 86.37
N LEU A 800 30.60 5.35 86.61
CA LEU A 800 31.56 5.73 85.54
C LEU A 800 31.50 4.82 84.31
N THR A 801 31.28 3.54 84.50
CA THR A 801 31.11 2.58 83.38
C THR A 801 29.86 2.89 82.58
N GLN A 802 28.77 3.24 83.29
CA GLN A 802 27.52 3.60 82.56
C GLN A 802 27.61 4.97 81.87
N THR A 803 28.24 5.98 82.47
CA THR A 803 28.51 7.28 81.86
C THR A 803 29.40 7.16 80.62
N GLN A 804 30.42 6.33 80.69
CA GLN A 804 31.31 6.05 79.57
C GLN A 804 30.56 5.37 78.42
N ARG A 805 29.63 4.47 78.77
CA ARG A 805 28.75 3.80 77.82
C ARG A 805 27.85 4.78 77.08
N ILE A 806 27.14 5.69 77.84
CA ILE A 806 26.29 6.72 77.22
C ILE A 806 27.12 7.64 76.34
N THR A 807 28.34 8.05 76.76
CA THR A 807 29.23 8.85 75.95
C THR A 807 29.58 8.19 74.62
N ASN A 808 29.84 6.89 74.63
CA ASN A 808 30.12 6.13 73.39
C ASN A 808 28.92 6.04 72.45
N ILE A 809 27.73 5.84 73.01
CA ILE A 809 26.47 5.83 72.20
C ILE A 809 26.24 7.20 71.54
N VAL A 810 26.39 8.28 72.30
CA VAL A 810 26.23 9.65 71.85
C VAL A 810 27.26 9.98 70.73
N ARG A 811 28.52 9.60 70.92
CA ARG A 811 29.61 9.78 69.94
C ARG A 811 29.31 9.02 68.65
N SER A 812 28.78 7.79 68.70
CA SER A 812 28.41 7.02 67.56
C SER A 812 27.24 7.66 66.78
N LEU A 813 26.25 8.23 67.51
CA LEU A 813 25.15 8.96 66.94
C LEU A 813 25.60 10.22 66.18
N VAL A 814 26.47 11.01 66.77
CA VAL A 814 27.06 12.21 66.15
C VAL A 814 27.98 11.85 65.01
N GLY A 815 28.68 10.74 65.09
CA GLY A 815 29.49 10.23 64.00
C GLY A 815 28.70 9.90 62.81
N PHE A 816 27.54 9.25 62.99
CA PHE A 816 26.57 9.00 61.91
C PHE A 816 25.97 10.27 61.32
N ALA A 817 25.65 11.25 62.13
CA ALA A 817 25.02 12.52 61.73
C ALA A 817 25.95 13.52 61.01
N ARG A 818 27.26 13.37 61.10
CA ARG A 818 28.27 14.21 60.43
C ARG A 818 28.71 13.71 59.07
N THR A 819 28.12 12.64 58.58
CA THR A 819 28.47 12.00 57.29
C THR A 819 28.17 12.90 56.10
N ASP A 820 27.32 13.97 56.26
CA ASP A 820 26.78 14.78 55.13
C ASP A 820 27.37 16.19 54.95
N SER A 821 28.41 16.62 55.66
CA SER A 821 28.93 17.97 55.47
C SER A 821 30.29 17.99 54.75
N HIS A 822 30.24 18.25 53.44
CA HIS A 822 31.33 18.80 52.62
C HIS A 822 32.79 18.40 52.97
N MET A 823 33.14 17.15 52.67
CA MET A 823 34.57 16.85 52.51
C MET A 823 34.89 16.87 51.00
N THR A 824 35.53 17.92 50.54
CA THR A 824 36.13 18.02 49.23
C THR A 824 37.09 16.84 49.03
N SER A 825 37.07 16.27 47.81
CA SER A 825 37.89 15.14 47.36
C SER A 825 39.42 15.32 47.56
N SER A 826 39.87 16.44 48.10
CA SER A 826 41.27 16.79 48.41
C SER A 826 41.86 16.12 49.68
N SER A 827 41.04 15.34 50.43
CA SER A 827 41.53 14.66 51.66
C SER A 827 41.76 13.16 51.48
N TYR A 828 41.54 12.59 50.31
CA TYR A 828 41.88 11.19 50.10
C TYR A 828 43.31 10.98 49.66
N SER A 829 43.92 9.96 50.24
CA SER A 829 45.35 9.57 50.02
C SER A 829 45.44 8.07 49.72
N ALA A 830 46.61 7.62 49.31
CA ALA A 830 46.88 6.20 49.25
C ALA A 830 46.90 5.60 50.65
N VAL A 831 45.97 4.71 50.92
CA VAL A 831 45.91 4.00 52.24
C VAL A 831 46.35 2.58 52.03
N HIS A 832 47.44 2.21 52.72
CA HIS A 832 47.97 0.87 52.65
C HIS A 832 47.06 -0.09 53.43
N LEU A 833 46.39 -0.97 52.68
CA LEU A 833 45.28 -1.78 53.19
C LEU A 833 45.76 -2.74 54.32
N LYS A 834 46.81 -3.48 54.07
CA LYS A 834 47.37 -4.45 55.04
C LYS A 834 47.67 -3.83 56.37
N SER A 835 48.40 -2.70 56.41
CA SER A 835 48.81 -2.02 57.63
C SER A 835 47.57 -1.46 58.42
N THR A 836 46.58 -0.96 57.70
CA THR A 836 45.31 -0.46 58.27
C THR A 836 44.52 -1.56 58.98
N ILE A 837 44.44 -2.75 58.33
CA ILE A 837 43.78 -3.93 58.92
C ILE A 837 44.61 -4.44 60.15
N GLU A 838 45.93 -4.51 60.05
CA GLU A 838 46.81 -4.93 61.21
C GLU A 838 46.67 -3.99 62.37
N GLU A 839 46.57 -2.68 62.12
CA GLU A 839 46.34 -1.67 63.16
C GLU A 839 44.95 -1.84 63.81
N ALA A 840 43.90 -2.14 63.04
CA ALA A 840 42.59 -2.48 63.56
C ALA A 840 42.59 -3.74 64.42
N ILE A 841 43.28 -4.79 63.97
CA ILE A 841 43.46 -6.03 64.74
C ILE A 841 44.23 -5.74 66.05
N SER A 842 45.27 -4.91 66.02
CA SER A 842 46.07 -4.53 67.20
C SER A 842 45.23 -3.76 68.26
N LEU A 843 44.35 -2.82 67.78
CA LEU A 843 43.44 -2.10 68.66
C LEU A 843 42.44 -3.03 69.35
N LEU A 844 41.93 -4.02 68.64
CA LEU A 844 41.00 -5.01 69.20
C LEU A 844 41.67 -5.94 70.21
N LYS A 845 42.92 -6.33 69.98
CA LYS A 845 43.72 -7.11 70.95
C LYS A 845 44.06 -6.33 72.29
N LEU A 846 44.30 -5.02 72.16
CA LEU A 846 44.54 -4.15 73.32
C LEU A 846 43.28 -3.87 74.19
N SER A 847 42.06 -4.00 73.63
CA SER A 847 40.80 -3.74 74.31
C SER A 847 40.45 -4.81 75.38
N GLY A 848 41.23 -5.83 75.54
CA GLY A 848 41.12 -6.82 76.61
C GLY A 848 39.98 -7.75 76.48
N GLY A 849 40.18 -8.97 76.02
CA GLY A 849 39.24 -10.02 75.89
C GLY A 849 39.89 -11.36 75.46
N LYS A 850 39.10 -12.36 75.36
CA LYS A 850 39.53 -13.74 75.06
C LYS A 850 40.40 -13.77 73.80
N GLU A 851 41.34 -14.66 73.71
CA GLU A 851 42.21 -14.82 72.49
C GLU A 851 41.45 -15.35 71.32
N TYR A 852 41.36 -14.47 70.27
CA TYR A 852 40.86 -14.86 68.92
C TYR A 852 42.01 -14.82 67.92
N GLN A 853 42.03 -15.74 66.96
CA GLN A 853 43.04 -15.77 65.93
C GLN A 853 42.50 -14.99 64.72
N PHE A 854 43.21 -13.87 64.35
CA PHE A 854 42.95 -13.09 63.15
C PHE A 854 44.06 -13.39 62.16
N ASP A 855 43.67 -13.95 60.99
CA ASP A 855 44.61 -14.28 59.91
C ASP A 855 44.43 -13.31 58.77
N ASN A 856 45.40 -12.40 58.63
CA ASN A 856 45.39 -11.38 57.57
C ASN A 856 46.22 -11.85 56.37
N PHE A 857 45.53 -12.32 55.29
CA PHE A 857 46.14 -12.73 54.01
C PHE A 857 46.18 -11.60 52.98
N CYS A 858 46.02 -10.34 53.40
CA CYS A 858 46.01 -9.19 52.48
C CYS A 858 47.47 -8.99 51.95
N PRO A 859 47.63 -8.89 50.57
CA PRO A 859 48.93 -8.57 49.98
C PRO A 859 49.47 -7.19 50.41
N GLU A 860 50.79 -7.06 50.44
CA GLU A 860 51.46 -5.81 50.86
C GLU A 860 51.35 -4.67 49.88
N GLU A 861 51.04 -4.99 48.59
CA GLU A 861 51.06 -4.02 47.51
C GLU A 861 49.73 -3.27 47.32
N LEU A 862 48.67 -3.67 48.04
CA LEU A 862 47.33 -3.12 47.81
C LEU A 862 47.16 -1.78 48.56
N ASN A 863 46.90 -0.73 47.74
CA ASN A 863 46.59 0.60 48.20
C ASN A 863 45.16 1.02 47.77
N VAL A 864 44.37 1.48 48.72
CA VAL A 864 43.00 1.96 48.49
C VAL A 864 42.99 3.48 48.46
N ARG A 865 42.19 4.07 47.59
CA ARG A 865 41.92 5.51 47.60
C ARG A 865 40.98 5.86 48.75
N GLY A 866 41.46 6.55 49.81
CA GLY A 866 40.58 6.83 50.92
C GLY A 866 41.21 7.63 52.05
N ASN A 867 40.46 7.71 53.16
CA ASN A 867 40.85 8.27 54.41
C ASN A 867 41.22 7.14 55.41
N ALA A 868 42.48 7.06 55.81
CA ALA A 868 43.01 5.97 56.65
C ALA A 868 42.24 5.83 58.01
N GLN A 869 41.83 6.94 58.60
CA GLN A 869 41.11 6.94 59.89
C GLN A 869 39.68 6.44 59.77
N ARG A 870 39.01 6.78 58.68
CA ARG A 870 37.64 6.28 58.34
C ARG A 870 37.67 4.81 58.00
N LEU A 871 38.58 4.37 57.15
CA LEU A 871 38.75 2.96 56.82
C LEU A 871 39.14 2.11 58.01
N MET A 872 40.01 2.64 58.92
CA MET A 872 40.33 2.03 60.20
C MET A 872 39.05 1.77 61.01
N GLN A 873 38.11 2.73 61.02
CA GLN A 873 36.82 2.61 61.74
C GLN A 873 35.94 1.52 61.13
N VAL A 874 35.93 1.38 59.78
CA VAL A 874 35.25 0.29 59.08
C VAL A 874 35.76 -1.06 59.56
N PHE A 875 37.07 -1.28 59.50
CA PHE A 875 37.67 -2.56 59.88
C PHE A 875 37.51 -2.87 61.40
N VAL A 876 37.65 -1.89 62.27
CA VAL A 876 37.38 -2.08 63.70
C VAL A 876 35.92 -2.52 63.94
N ASN A 877 34.93 -1.88 63.27
CA ASN A 877 33.53 -2.26 63.44
C ASN A 877 33.26 -3.65 62.93
N LEU A 878 33.77 -4.00 61.75
CA LEU A 878 33.51 -5.30 61.13
C LEU A 878 34.17 -6.45 61.85
N LEU A 879 35.43 -6.28 62.20
CA LEU A 879 36.20 -7.27 62.96
C LEU A 879 35.70 -7.44 64.42
N SER A 880 35.19 -6.35 65.03
CA SER A 880 34.50 -6.46 66.31
C SER A 880 33.19 -7.22 66.20
N ASN A 881 32.45 -7.04 65.15
CA ASN A 881 31.19 -7.79 64.91
C ASN A 881 31.45 -9.27 64.61
N ALA A 882 32.48 -9.57 63.79
CA ALA A 882 32.95 -10.92 63.53
C ALA A 882 33.39 -11.65 64.81
N ARG A 883 34.18 -10.95 65.68
CA ARG A 883 34.61 -11.45 67.01
C ARG A 883 33.42 -11.74 67.93
N ASP A 884 32.48 -10.80 68.02
CA ASP A 884 31.31 -10.90 68.88
C ASP A 884 30.31 -12.01 68.47
N ALA A 885 30.28 -12.36 67.18
CA ALA A 885 29.44 -13.40 66.62
C ALA A 885 30.05 -14.81 66.67
N SER A 886 31.37 -14.91 66.75
CA SER A 886 32.13 -16.13 66.63
C SER A 886 32.39 -16.82 67.99
N PRO A 887 32.47 -18.17 68.09
CA PRO A 887 32.87 -18.94 69.26
C PRO A 887 34.26 -18.59 69.69
N ILE A 888 34.56 -18.85 70.94
CA ILE A 888 35.91 -18.68 71.55
C ILE A 888 36.86 -19.66 70.85
N ASP A 889 38.12 -19.26 70.54
CA ASP A 889 39.10 -19.99 69.77
C ASP A 889 38.81 -20.20 68.25
N SER A 890 37.83 -19.45 67.72
CA SER A 890 37.58 -19.47 66.24
C SER A 890 38.58 -18.51 65.54
N GLN A 891 38.82 -18.85 64.27
CA GLN A 891 39.65 -18.09 63.33
C GLN A 891 38.78 -17.08 62.56
N ILE A 892 39.24 -15.85 62.32
CA ILE A 892 38.64 -14.83 61.47
C ILE A 892 39.62 -14.58 60.34
N MET A 893 39.22 -14.86 59.11
CA MET A 893 40.08 -14.74 57.94
C MET A 893 39.77 -13.42 57.19
N ILE A 894 40.87 -12.78 56.73
CA ILE A 894 40.74 -11.55 55.91
C ILE A 894 41.57 -11.74 54.65
N GLU A 895 40.94 -11.66 53.53
CA GLU A 895 41.58 -11.80 52.22
C GLU A 895 41.29 -10.56 51.39
N ALA A 896 42.21 -10.18 50.50
CA ALA A 896 42.01 -9.06 49.59
C ALA A 896 42.68 -9.34 48.24
N HIS A 897 42.01 -8.97 47.15
CA HIS A 897 42.56 -9.07 45.79
C HIS A 897 42.13 -7.87 44.96
N GLN A 898 42.96 -7.47 44.02
CA GLN A 898 42.60 -6.41 43.07
C GLN A 898 42.04 -7.01 41.81
N ASN A 899 40.90 -6.45 41.34
CA ASN A 899 40.28 -6.80 40.08
C ASN A 899 39.94 -5.50 39.32
N GLY A 900 40.75 -5.18 38.33
CA GLY A 900 40.65 -3.93 37.56
C GLY A 900 40.88 -2.69 38.45
N SER A 901 39.94 -1.76 38.46
CA SER A 901 39.98 -0.51 39.21
C SER A 901 39.51 -0.64 40.68
N PHE A 902 39.09 -1.85 41.09
CA PHE A 902 38.61 -2.06 42.46
C PHE A 902 39.42 -3.13 43.19
N ILE A 903 39.52 -2.92 44.54
CA ILE A 903 40.06 -3.90 45.47
C ILE A 903 38.88 -4.53 46.19
N HIS A 904 38.78 -5.85 46.10
CA HIS A 904 37.82 -6.67 46.82
C HIS A 904 38.43 -7.21 48.08
N ILE A 905 37.73 -7.02 49.19
CA ILE A 905 38.14 -7.43 50.51
C ILE A 905 37.08 -8.34 51.09
N GLU A 906 37.44 -9.51 51.54
CA GLU A 906 36.56 -10.47 52.17
C GLU A 906 36.97 -10.69 53.60
N ILE A 907 36.00 -10.54 54.53
CA ILE A 907 36.17 -10.83 55.94
C ILE A 907 35.24 -11.98 56.27
N GLU A 908 35.83 -13.10 56.67
CA GLU A 908 35.09 -14.34 56.91
C GLU A 908 35.10 -14.67 58.40
N ASP A 909 33.92 -14.87 58.97
CA ASP A 909 33.74 -15.34 60.32
C ASP A 909 33.06 -16.71 60.37
N PHE A 910 33.11 -17.36 61.48
CA PHE A 910 32.52 -18.66 61.77
C PHE A 910 31.48 -18.57 62.91
N GLY A 911 30.75 -17.47 62.89
CA GLY A 911 29.73 -17.11 63.84
C GLY A 911 28.37 -17.80 63.64
N THR A 912 27.35 -17.16 64.21
CA THR A 912 25.96 -17.70 64.19
C THR A 912 25.22 -17.50 62.85
N GLY A 913 25.83 -16.77 61.88
CA GLY A 913 25.19 -16.43 60.59
C GLY A 913 24.33 -15.16 60.68
N LEU A 914 23.65 -14.86 59.61
CA LEU A 914 22.73 -13.70 59.50
C LEU A 914 21.37 -14.02 60.07
N PRO A 915 20.63 -13.04 60.61
CA PRO A 915 19.25 -13.23 61.08
C PRO A 915 18.30 -13.50 59.95
N GLU A 916 17.21 -14.21 60.24
CA GLU A 916 16.14 -14.48 59.26
C GLU A 916 15.08 -13.36 59.22
N GLY A 917 14.39 -13.24 58.07
CA GLY A 917 13.22 -12.34 57.86
C GLY A 917 13.58 -10.87 57.71
N THR A 918 12.63 -9.98 58.04
CA THR A 918 12.71 -8.52 57.85
C THR A 918 13.94 -7.85 58.48
N ILE A 919 14.59 -8.47 59.46
CA ILE A 919 15.82 -7.94 60.05
C ILE A 919 16.99 -8.08 59.08
N ARG A 920 17.03 -9.14 58.29
CA ARG A 920 18.07 -9.37 57.26
C ARG A 920 18.06 -8.29 56.21
N ASP A 921 16.89 -7.85 55.79
CA ASP A 921 16.71 -6.85 54.72
C ASP A 921 17.10 -5.44 55.16
N ASN A 922 17.09 -5.20 56.50
CA ASN A 922 17.32 -3.87 57.11
C ASN A 922 18.60 -3.79 57.93
N LEU A 923 19.59 -4.69 57.79
CA LEU A 923 20.82 -4.77 58.55
C LEU A 923 21.70 -3.51 58.51
N PHE A 924 21.58 -2.73 57.47
CA PHE A 924 22.29 -1.46 57.29
C PHE A 924 21.49 -0.24 57.76
N GLU A 925 20.25 -0.43 58.27
CA GLU A 925 19.47 0.65 58.83
C GLU A 925 19.96 0.98 60.26
N PRO A 926 19.91 2.25 60.66
CA PRO A 926 20.31 2.67 62.02
C PRO A 926 19.44 2.03 63.11
N PHE A 927 20.05 1.63 64.24
CA PHE A 927 19.38 1.01 65.38
C PHE A 927 18.93 -0.43 65.23
N VAL A 928 19.16 -1.07 64.06
CA VAL A 928 18.87 -2.49 63.87
C VAL A 928 20.00 -3.31 64.53
N THR A 929 19.64 -4.19 65.47
CA THR A 929 20.60 -5.06 66.18
C THR A 929 19.94 -6.34 66.65
N THR A 930 20.66 -7.46 66.60
CA THR A 930 20.28 -8.77 67.11
C THR A 930 20.87 -9.05 68.52
N LYS A 931 21.75 -8.14 68.99
CA LYS A 931 22.35 -8.27 70.31
C LYS A 931 21.37 -7.90 71.46
N GLU A 932 21.50 -8.54 72.58
CA GLU A 932 20.70 -8.22 73.80
C GLU A 932 20.65 -6.75 74.09
N THR A 933 19.51 -6.30 74.63
CA THR A 933 19.34 -4.87 75.02
C THR A 933 20.51 -4.38 75.91
N GLY A 934 21.22 -3.42 75.31
CA GLY A 934 22.36 -2.84 75.95
C GLY A 934 23.74 -3.36 75.62
N LYS A 935 23.86 -4.42 74.77
CA LYS A 935 25.18 -4.94 74.33
C LYS A 935 25.46 -4.54 72.85
N GLY A 936 24.48 -4.01 72.11
CA GLY A 936 24.63 -3.52 70.74
C GLY A 936 23.98 -2.16 70.57
N THR A 937 24.57 -1.22 69.83
CA THR A 937 24.01 0.10 69.49
C THR A 937 23.18 0.10 68.23
N GLY A 938 23.33 -0.92 67.35
CA GLY A 938 22.72 -0.99 66.02
C GLY A 938 23.22 0.10 65.03
N LEU A 939 24.28 0.84 65.36
CA LEU A 939 24.83 1.91 64.51
C LEU A 939 26.09 1.48 63.72
N GLY A 940 26.68 0.34 64.08
CA GLY A 940 28.00 -0.07 63.53
C GLY A 940 27.93 -0.40 62.02
N LEU A 941 26.97 -1.19 61.60
CA LEU A 941 26.83 -1.55 60.19
C LEU A 941 26.31 -0.40 59.33
N ALA A 942 25.41 0.44 59.89
CA ALA A 942 24.94 1.64 59.18
C ALA A 942 26.10 2.62 58.94
N LEU A 943 27.01 2.78 59.91
CA LEU A 943 28.20 3.62 59.81
C LEU A 943 29.20 3.05 58.80
N VAL A 944 29.39 1.73 58.80
CA VAL A 944 30.22 1.04 57.81
C VAL A 944 29.70 1.26 56.40
N HIS A 945 28.40 1.08 56.17
CA HIS A 945 27.77 1.30 54.86
C HIS A 945 27.93 2.75 54.39
N GLY A 946 27.74 3.73 55.27
CA GLY A 946 27.96 5.14 54.97
C GLY A 946 29.41 5.44 54.59
N ILE A 947 30.38 4.97 55.36
CA ILE A 947 31.82 5.21 55.10
C ILE A 947 32.25 4.54 53.78
N ILE A 948 31.82 3.31 53.48
CA ILE A 948 32.15 2.61 52.26
C ILE A 948 31.53 3.35 51.05
N GLY A 949 30.29 3.82 51.18
CA GLY A 949 29.60 4.64 50.15
C GLY A 949 30.34 5.97 49.88
N GLU A 950 30.79 6.68 50.93
CA GLU A 950 31.62 7.89 50.77
C GLU A 950 32.92 7.65 49.99
N HIS A 951 33.50 6.45 50.12
CA HIS A 951 34.70 6.05 49.41
C HIS A 951 34.42 5.48 48.01
N GLY A 952 33.15 5.56 47.51
CA GLY A 952 32.75 5.04 46.20
C GLY A 952 32.76 3.50 46.10
N GLY A 953 32.72 2.84 47.27
CA GLY A 953 32.73 1.39 47.37
C GLY A 953 31.32 0.79 47.55
N LYS A 954 31.30 -0.53 47.67
CA LYS A 954 30.08 -1.32 47.98
C LYS A 954 30.39 -2.32 49.08
N ILE A 955 29.40 -2.64 49.90
CA ILE A 955 29.48 -3.70 50.90
C ILE A 955 28.30 -4.64 50.77
N GLN A 956 28.56 -5.93 50.90
CA GLN A 956 27.57 -7.00 50.92
C GLN A 956 27.85 -7.96 52.06
N LEU A 957 26.77 -8.51 52.66
CA LEU A 957 26.84 -9.55 53.67
C LEU A 957 26.22 -10.84 53.12
N MET A 958 26.97 -11.91 53.18
CA MET A 958 26.51 -13.23 52.71
C MET A 958 26.53 -14.24 53.85
N ASP A 959 25.46 -15.00 54.00
CA ASP A 959 25.41 -16.10 54.96
C ASP A 959 26.06 -17.34 54.33
N LYS A 960 27.00 -17.95 55.04
CA LYS A 960 27.63 -19.21 54.57
C LYS A 960 26.63 -20.38 54.43
N ALA A 961 25.57 -20.37 55.21
CA ALA A 961 24.52 -21.39 55.14
C ALA A 961 23.80 -21.39 53.79
N ASP A 962 23.70 -20.24 53.14
CA ASP A 962 23.05 -20.12 51.81
C ASP A 962 23.86 -20.79 50.67
N TYR A 963 25.16 -21.10 50.94
CA TYR A 963 26.09 -21.65 49.95
C TYR A 963 26.69 -23.03 50.35
N ASP A 964 26.12 -23.73 51.33
CA ASP A 964 26.59 -25.03 51.84
C ASP A 964 28.03 -24.99 52.38
N GLN A 965 28.54 -23.81 52.80
CA GLN A 965 29.90 -23.61 53.30
C GLN A 965 30.02 -23.61 54.84
N GLY A 966 28.99 -24.08 55.55
CA GLY A 966 28.98 -24.14 57.00
C GLY A 966 28.22 -22.97 57.65
N ARG A 967 28.56 -22.60 58.91
CA ARG A 967 27.92 -21.46 59.62
C ARG A 967 28.89 -20.29 59.70
N GLY A 968 28.36 -19.07 59.52
CA GLY A 968 29.12 -17.81 59.64
C GLY A 968 28.73 -16.81 58.56
N VAL A 969 29.38 -15.66 58.54
CA VAL A 969 29.13 -14.56 57.61
C VAL A 969 30.39 -14.27 56.81
N ILE A 970 30.23 -13.99 55.52
CA ILE A 970 31.23 -13.43 54.63
C ILE A 970 30.85 -11.99 54.36
N VAL A 971 31.69 -11.04 54.77
CA VAL A 971 31.55 -9.62 54.46
C VAL A 971 32.38 -9.31 53.23
N GLN A 972 31.77 -8.96 52.13
CA GLN A 972 32.50 -8.53 50.93
C GLN A 972 32.45 -7.01 50.80
N ILE A 973 33.60 -6.40 50.60
CA ILE A 973 33.75 -4.97 50.40
C ILE A 973 34.50 -4.75 49.08
N SER A 974 34.03 -3.83 48.26
CA SER A 974 34.74 -3.37 47.08
C SER A 974 35.08 -1.88 47.24
N LEU A 975 36.34 -1.52 47.11
CA LEU A 975 36.84 -0.14 47.24
C LEU A 975 37.67 0.22 45.99
N PRO A 976 37.68 1.48 45.53
CA PRO A 976 38.52 1.93 44.42
C PRO A 976 40.01 1.80 44.79
N ALA A 977 40.77 1.20 43.88
CA ALA A 977 42.22 1.12 44.03
C ALA A 977 42.87 2.50 43.87
N TRP A 978 43.96 2.71 44.54
CA TRP A 978 44.77 3.92 44.36
C TRP A 978 45.50 3.79 43.01
N VAL A 979 45.28 4.75 42.07
CA VAL A 979 46.03 4.89 40.83
C VAL A 979 47.00 6.06 40.99
N ASN A 980 48.28 5.88 40.69
CA ASN A 980 49.22 6.99 40.66
C ASN A 980 48.94 7.85 39.42
N ASP A 981 48.85 9.18 39.64
CA ASP A 981 48.55 10.18 38.59
C ASP A 981 49.59 10.22 37.43
N GLU A 982 50.61 9.37 37.42
CA GLU A 982 51.61 9.31 36.37
C GLU A 982 51.24 8.34 35.22
N GLU A 983 50.20 7.51 35.36
CA GLU A 983 49.72 6.56 34.31
C GLU A 983 48.55 7.03 33.49
N GLU A 984 47.89 8.16 33.81
CA GLU A 984 46.71 8.67 33.07
C GLU A 984 47.05 9.44 31.78
N ILE A 985 48.35 9.59 31.41
CA ILE A 985 48.79 10.32 30.20
C ILE A 985 49.06 9.40 29.01
N VAL A 986 48.91 8.07 29.11
CA VAL A 986 49.19 7.09 28.03
C VAL A 986 48.07 6.04 27.91
N ALA A 987 46.84 6.42 27.91
CA ALA A 987 45.78 5.49 27.44
C ALA A 987 44.75 6.21 26.57
#